data_bcffab8aa9a6d1bb97a2ecf5c04ed8d2
#
_entry.id   bcffab8aa9a6d1bb97a2ecf5c04ed8d2
#
_cell.length_a   1.000
_cell.length_b   1.000
_cell.length_c   1.000
_cell.angle_alpha   90.00
_cell.angle_beta   90.00
_cell.angle_gamma   90.00
#
_symmetry.space_group_name_H-M   'P 1'
#
loop_
_entity.id
_entity.type
_entity.pdbx_description
1 polymer ?
#
loop_
_entity_poly.entity_id
_entity_poly.type
_entity_poly.pdbx_seq_one_letter_code
_entity_poly.pdbx_strand_id
1 'polypeptide(L)'
;MQGAVKDSPTYSGEDLGLTFSGNKATFKVWAPAASDVKLLVYSSADDVGNFSANAVSKKEIGATTDETLKGNPAKDPIQMAKDNNTGVWSVEVDDVSAYKYYKYQIKNVNETYYVCDIYAKSASADAIAAQIVDINKASEAIPSSTTDKGYGDKSTYYNPFKKGYTDAVIYEMHITDWSYAEDSDTKDVGKYLTIANGTKVIEHLKEIGVTHVQILPVFEFAETNTNTKYNWGYNPYHYNVPEGRYVTTGYKDGTQAVLELRTLIAKLHEAGIAVNMDVVYNHTSGTGAYSLYDSQVPSYFYRLDETGNYSNGSGCGNEIDSEAKMVKEYIIDSLKHWMLDYHFNGFRFDLMGCLSKETMTDIYDALHEIDPNVMVYGEPWTGGTSLVVNGASQAAASGIAGAGAFDDDFRDAIKGAEFGGFKQGQVQGTFNDTDIQNGLMGKTGKNKRNETGNLGLALHYVECHDNYTLFDKLAISYLDKTSESGDLFNKIGDAGLVAVKAQDKLAAAYIFLSQGTAFINGGQEFLRTKRGNENSYNTSGVTNKIDLSFKTKYSDVYNTYKGLIALRKANPEAFGSNKDAKAETVSTGVTKYTTGDFLVYFNATDKAVDITTTGYTKAVDVSRGTPTESATLPATVDAKSFVILKK
;
A
#
# COMPACT_ATOMS: atom_id res chain seq x y z
N MET A 1 -23.06 8.89 25.92
CA MET A 1 -23.47 9.06 24.51
C MET A 1 -22.92 7.95 23.60
N GLN A 2 -21.73 7.44 23.87
CA GLN A 2 -21.05 6.42 23.05
C GLN A 2 -21.83 5.10 22.93
N GLY A 3 -22.37 4.55 24.02
CA GLY A 3 -23.15 3.30 23.98
C GLY A 3 -24.38 3.37 23.09
N ALA A 4 -25.11 4.48 23.13
CA ALA A 4 -26.36 4.63 22.37
C ALA A 4 -26.13 4.76 20.84
N VAL A 5 -24.95 5.23 20.39
CA VAL A 5 -24.63 5.34 18.95
C VAL A 5 -24.16 3.99 18.41
N LYS A 6 -23.39 3.24 19.18
CA LYS A 6 -22.90 1.89 18.79
C LYS A 6 -24.04 0.85 18.76
N ASP A 7 -25.12 1.07 19.53
CA ASP A 7 -26.35 0.27 19.50
C ASP A 7 -27.36 0.69 18.41
N SER A 8 -26.95 1.57 17.49
CA SER A 8 -27.80 2.00 16.38
C SER A 8 -28.24 0.83 15.50
N PRO A 9 -29.45 0.90 14.91
CA PRO A 9 -29.89 -0.08 13.92
C PRO A 9 -28.86 -0.22 12.80
N THR A 10 -28.60 -1.44 12.35
CA THR A 10 -27.63 -1.73 11.28
C THR A 10 -28.35 -2.15 10.00
N TYR A 11 -27.67 -2.00 8.88
CA TYR A 11 -28.13 -2.39 7.55
C TYR A 11 -27.27 -3.52 7.01
N SER A 12 -27.89 -4.50 6.35
CA SER A 12 -27.19 -5.65 5.74
C SER A 12 -27.41 -5.74 4.23
N GLY A 13 -27.98 -4.70 3.60
CA GLY A 13 -28.10 -4.62 2.14
C GLY A 13 -26.80 -4.10 1.52
N GLU A 14 -26.56 -4.44 0.26
CA GLU A 14 -25.35 -4.10 -0.51
C GLU A 14 -25.58 -2.88 -1.43
N ASP A 15 -26.58 -2.03 -1.15
CA ASP A 15 -27.04 -0.97 -2.04
C ASP A 15 -27.04 0.43 -1.38
N LEU A 16 -26.17 0.66 -0.37
CA LEU A 16 -25.89 2.01 0.12
C LEU A 16 -25.18 2.83 -0.97
N GLY A 17 -25.41 4.14 -0.94
CA GLY A 17 -24.94 5.05 -1.99
C GLY A 17 -25.94 5.19 -3.13
N LEU A 18 -25.43 5.31 -4.33
CA LEU A 18 -26.20 5.53 -5.56
C LEU A 18 -26.33 4.24 -6.38
N THR A 19 -27.57 3.87 -6.69
CA THR A 19 -27.87 2.77 -7.60
C THR A 19 -28.79 3.22 -8.74
N PHE A 20 -28.71 2.55 -9.90
CA PHE A 20 -29.46 2.91 -11.11
C PHE A 20 -30.41 1.79 -11.56
N SER A 21 -31.56 2.20 -12.03
CA SER A 21 -32.52 1.33 -12.75
C SER A 21 -33.05 2.09 -13.98
N GLY A 22 -32.38 1.94 -15.12
CA GLY A 22 -32.62 2.79 -16.30
C GLY A 22 -32.23 4.25 -16.00
N ASN A 23 -33.13 5.20 -16.27
CA ASN A 23 -32.92 6.62 -15.95
C ASN A 23 -33.26 6.99 -14.50
N LYS A 24 -33.78 6.04 -13.74
CA LYS A 24 -34.15 6.17 -12.35
C LYS A 24 -32.92 5.94 -11.48
N ALA A 25 -32.74 6.77 -10.45
CA ALA A 25 -31.66 6.63 -9.49
C ALA A 25 -32.23 6.54 -8.05
N THR A 26 -31.71 5.59 -7.29
CA THR A 26 -32.01 5.47 -5.86
C THR A 26 -30.79 5.89 -5.06
N PHE A 27 -30.98 6.79 -4.11
CA PHE A 27 -29.96 7.31 -3.20
C PHE A 27 -30.25 6.78 -1.80
N LYS A 28 -29.28 6.11 -1.20
CA LYS A 28 -29.38 5.55 0.15
C LYS A 28 -28.22 5.98 1.02
N VAL A 29 -28.51 6.48 2.21
CA VAL A 29 -27.49 6.82 3.21
C VAL A 29 -27.87 6.26 4.57
N TRP A 30 -26.92 5.60 5.22
CA TRP A 30 -27.09 5.13 6.58
C TRP A 30 -26.75 6.26 7.56
N ALA A 31 -27.76 6.83 8.20
CA ALA A 31 -27.65 7.93 9.17
C ALA A 31 -28.68 7.75 10.30
N PRO A 32 -28.52 6.73 11.16
CA PRO A 32 -29.54 6.33 12.13
C PRO A 32 -29.82 7.43 13.17
N ALA A 33 -28.83 8.24 13.54
CA ALA A 33 -28.95 9.33 14.50
C ALA A 33 -29.56 10.62 13.91
N ALA A 34 -29.62 10.73 12.58
CA ALA A 34 -30.14 11.92 11.92
C ALA A 34 -31.64 12.13 12.18
N SER A 35 -32.02 13.37 12.44
CA SER A 35 -33.40 13.82 12.58
C SER A 35 -34.05 14.22 11.26
N ASP A 36 -33.25 14.59 10.25
CA ASP A 36 -33.67 14.96 8.91
C ASP A 36 -32.53 14.72 7.92
N VAL A 37 -32.86 14.18 6.73
CA VAL A 37 -31.89 14.00 5.63
C VAL A 37 -32.56 14.43 4.32
N LYS A 38 -31.84 15.24 3.56
CA LYS A 38 -32.26 15.68 2.23
C LYS A 38 -31.17 15.45 1.21
N LEU A 39 -31.59 15.09 0.00
CA LEU A 39 -30.72 14.99 -1.16
C LEU A 39 -30.60 16.37 -1.84
N LEU A 40 -29.39 16.85 -2.05
CA LEU A 40 -29.05 18.01 -2.86
C LEU A 40 -28.50 17.54 -4.20
N VAL A 41 -29.02 18.06 -5.31
CA VAL A 41 -28.55 17.70 -6.67
C VAL A 41 -28.06 18.95 -7.40
N TYR A 42 -27.01 18.79 -8.23
CA TYR A 42 -26.32 19.89 -8.89
C TYR A 42 -26.14 19.59 -10.38
N SER A 43 -26.22 20.62 -11.21
CA SER A 43 -26.07 20.50 -12.67
C SER A 43 -24.60 20.54 -13.14
N SER A 44 -23.72 21.13 -12.36
CA SER A 44 -22.29 21.26 -12.69
C SER A 44 -21.38 21.18 -11.46
N ALA A 45 -20.08 21.00 -11.69
CA ALA A 45 -19.07 21.07 -10.64
C ALA A 45 -18.93 22.48 -10.02
N ASP A 46 -19.26 23.52 -10.75
CA ASP A 46 -19.19 24.91 -10.27
C ASP A 46 -20.29 25.20 -9.23
N ASP A 47 -21.35 24.42 -9.23
CA ASP A 47 -22.49 24.60 -8.34
C ASP A 47 -22.35 23.90 -6.97
N VAL A 48 -21.41 22.94 -6.85
CA VAL A 48 -21.33 22.09 -5.65
C VAL A 48 -20.77 22.79 -4.41
N GLY A 49 -20.40 24.07 -4.51
CA GLY A 49 -19.70 24.81 -3.46
C GLY A 49 -18.19 24.60 -3.55
N ASN A 50 -17.48 25.35 -2.76
CA ASN A 50 -16.02 25.31 -2.76
C ASN A 50 -15.49 25.30 -1.33
N PHE A 51 -14.39 24.63 -1.17
CA PHE A 51 -13.51 24.92 -0.06
C PHE A 51 -12.92 26.33 -0.20
N SER A 52 -12.49 26.93 0.90
CA SER A 52 -11.84 28.25 0.87
C SER A 52 -10.68 28.27 -0.13
N ALA A 53 -10.62 29.29 -0.99
CA ALA A 53 -9.66 29.40 -2.09
C ALA A 53 -8.17 29.37 -1.67
N ASN A 54 -7.87 29.53 -0.39
CA ASN A 54 -6.51 29.49 0.17
C ASN A 54 -6.21 28.22 0.95
N ALA A 55 -7.13 27.28 0.99
CA ALA A 55 -6.94 26.07 1.75
C ALA A 55 -6.01 25.10 1.03
N VAL A 56 -5.01 24.62 1.74
CA VAL A 56 -4.03 23.65 1.24
C VAL A 56 -4.36 22.22 1.65
N SER A 57 -5.27 22.06 2.58
CA SER A 57 -5.72 20.77 3.11
C SER A 57 -7.19 20.82 3.49
N LYS A 58 -7.93 19.74 3.23
CA LYS A 58 -9.34 19.58 3.61
C LYS A 58 -9.56 19.62 5.12
N LYS A 59 -8.51 19.39 5.91
CA LYS A 59 -8.50 19.54 7.37
C LYS A 59 -8.55 21.00 7.83
N GLU A 60 -8.11 21.94 6.97
CA GLU A 60 -8.07 23.37 7.25
C GLU A 60 -9.28 24.12 6.66
N ILE A 61 -10.10 23.44 5.89
CA ILE A 61 -10.99 24.05 4.90
C ILE A 61 -12.37 24.41 5.40
N GLY A 62 -12.78 23.90 6.46
CA GLY A 62 -14.13 24.13 6.89
C GLY A 62 -14.82 22.82 7.25
N ALA A 63 -15.57 22.95 8.29
CA ALA A 63 -16.47 21.94 8.75
C ALA A 63 -17.50 21.69 7.66
N THR A 64 -17.95 20.46 7.49
CA THR A 64 -19.09 20.10 6.65
C THR A 64 -20.37 20.84 7.06
N THR A 65 -20.35 21.59 8.17
CA THR A 65 -21.37 22.55 8.61
C THR A 65 -21.29 23.91 7.92
N ASP A 66 -20.24 24.18 7.14
CA ASP A 66 -20.09 25.45 6.44
C ASP A 66 -21.12 25.53 5.28
N GLU A 67 -21.93 26.59 5.29
CA GLU A 67 -22.94 26.85 4.25
C GLU A 67 -22.31 27.01 2.84
N THR A 68 -21.03 27.36 2.75
CA THR A 68 -20.32 27.42 1.45
C THR A 68 -20.23 26.04 0.79
N LEU A 69 -20.21 24.96 1.58
CA LEU A 69 -20.25 23.59 1.08
C LEU A 69 -21.64 23.15 0.61
N LYS A 70 -22.69 23.87 0.96
CA LYS A 70 -24.00 23.61 0.39
C LYS A 70 -24.01 23.89 -1.12
N GLY A 71 -23.32 24.92 -1.56
CA GLY A 71 -23.34 25.36 -2.95
C GLY A 71 -24.72 25.83 -3.42
N ASN A 72 -24.97 25.71 -4.73
CA ASN A 72 -26.20 26.15 -5.40
C ASN A 72 -26.94 24.93 -5.99
N PRO A 73 -27.76 24.21 -5.21
CA PRO A 73 -28.51 23.07 -5.71
C PRO A 73 -29.39 23.44 -6.91
N ALA A 74 -29.49 22.57 -7.90
CA ALA A 74 -30.26 22.77 -9.14
C ALA A 74 -31.78 22.87 -8.89
N LYS A 75 -32.24 22.43 -7.73
CA LYS A 75 -33.64 22.51 -7.27
C LYS A 75 -33.68 22.50 -5.74
N ASP A 76 -34.87 22.71 -5.20
CA ASP A 76 -35.10 22.60 -3.76
C ASP A 76 -34.66 21.22 -3.25
N PRO A 77 -34.05 21.14 -2.04
CA PRO A 77 -33.60 19.90 -1.45
C PRO A 77 -34.70 18.84 -1.39
N ILE A 78 -34.41 17.64 -1.87
CA ILE A 78 -35.37 16.54 -1.96
C ILE A 78 -35.41 15.81 -0.62
N GLN A 79 -36.58 15.71 -0.01
CA GLN A 79 -36.78 15.01 1.26
C GLN A 79 -36.56 13.51 1.10
N MET A 80 -35.76 12.92 1.96
CA MET A 80 -35.56 11.47 2.04
C MET A 80 -36.45 10.84 3.11
N ALA A 81 -36.82 9.58 2.91
CA ALA A 81 -37.61 8.80 3.84
C ALA A 81 -36.70 7.90 4.69
N LYS A 82 -36.95 7.86 6.02
CA LYS A 82 -36.19 7.03 6.96
C LYS A 82 -36.89 5.68 7.19
N ASP A 83 -36.10 4.62 7.06
CA ASP A 83 -36.46 3.32 7.66
C ASP A 83 -35.93 3.26 9.10
N ASN A 84 -36.81 3.28 10.07
CA ASN A 84 -36.42 3.26 11.48
C ASN A 84 -35.84 1.92 11.95
N ASN A 85 -36.07 0.82 11.23
CA ASN A 85 -35.54 -0.49 11.58
C ASN A 85 -34.05 -0.64 11.20
N THR A 86 -33.62 0.07 10.16
CA THR A 86 -32.27 -0.02 9.64
C THR A 86 -31.43 1.26 9.81
N GLY A 87 -32.12 2.39 10.06
CA GLY A 87 -31.48 3.71 10.10
C GLY A 87 -31.10 4.27 8.73
N VAL A 88 -31.53 3.61 7.64
CA VAL A 88 -31.27 4.06 6.26
C VAL A 88 -32.30 5.13 5.87
N TRP A 89 -31.79 6.18 5.26
CA TRP A 89 -32.59 7.17 4.55
C TRP A 89 -32.50 6.92 3.05
N SER A 90 -33.62 7.00 2.35
CA SER A 90 -33.67 6.74 0.92
C SER A 90 -34.60 7.68 0.17
N VAL A 91 -34.28 7.89 -1.10
CA VAL A 91 -35.13 8.57 -2.07
C VAL A 91 -34.87 8.05 -3.47
N GLU A 92 -35.93 7.94 -4.25
CA GLU A 92 -35.87 7.59 -5.67
C GLU A 92 -36.14 8.85 -6.50
N VAL A 93 -35.34 9.06 -7.53
CA VAL A 93 -35.49 10.17 -8.48
C VAL A 93 -35.69 9.55 -9.88
N ASP A 94 -36.84 9.82 -10.49
CA ASP A 94 -37.27 9.16 -11.74
C ASP A 94 -36.38 9.50 -12.95
N ASP A 95 -35.83 10.73 -12.96
CA ASP A 95 -34.90 11.17 -14.02
C ASP A 95 -33.79 12.04 -13.41
N VAL A 96 -32.59 11.54 -13.49
CA VAL A 96 -31.36 12.25 -13.01
C VAL A 96 -30.54 12.84 -14.14
N SER A 97 -30.99 12.78 -15.40
CA SER A 97 -30.21 13.21 -16.58
C SER A 97 -29.82 14.69 -16.58
N ALA A 98 -30.55 15.53 -15.83
CA ALA A 98 -30.25 16.96 -15.67
C ALA A 98 -29.21 17.24 -14.59
N TYR A 99 -28.81 16.25 -13.81
CA TYR A 99 -27.93 16.41 -12.66
C TYR A 99 -26.63 15.63 -12.85
N LYS A 100 -25.52 16.24 -12.42
CA LYS A 100 -24.20 15.62 -12.49
C LYS A 100 -23.63 15.25 -11.13
N TYR A 101 -24.04 15.94 -10.08
CA TYR A 101 -23.49 15.73 -8.73
C TYR A 101 -24.61 15.75 -7.68
N TYR A 102 -24.30 15.15 -6.53
CA TYR A 102 -25.19 15.17 -5.36
C TYR A 102 -24.43 15.22 -4.05
N LYS A 103 -25.12 15.64 -3.00
CA LYS A 103 -24.71 15.55 -1.58
C LYS A 103 -25.89 15.21 -0.71
N TYR A 104 -25.58 14.81 0.50
CA TYR A 104 -26.58 14.73 1.57
C TYR A 104 -26.49 15.96 2.47
N GLN A 105 -27.65 16.58 2.73
CA GLN A 105 -27.85 17.50 3.83
C GLN A 105 -28.38 16.71 5.01
N ILE A 106 -27.53 16.52 6.04
CA ILE A 106 -27.84 15.66 7.20
C ILE A 106 -27.97 16.54 8.44
N LYS A 107 -29.11 16.45 9.14
CA LYS A 107 -29.33 17.13 10.39
C LYS A 107 -29.15 16.19 11.57
N ASN A 108 -28.03 16.33 12.27
CA ASN A 108 -27.72 15.61 13.49
C ASN A 108 -27.87 16.54 14.70
N VAL A 109 -28.72 16.17 15.67
CA VAL A 109 -28.99 16.93 16.90
C VAL A 109 -29.22 18.43 16.65
N ASN A 110 -28.16 19.25 16.69
CA ASN A 110 -28.28 20.72 16.59
C ASN A 110 -27.58 21.30 15.34
N GLU A 111 -26.94 20.47 14.52
CA GLU A 111 -26.13 20.93 13.39
C GLU A 111 -26.60 20.31 12.07
N THR A 112 -26.41 21.03 11.00
CA THR A 112 -26.65 20.59 9.63
C THR A 112 -25.33 20.42 8.91
N TYR A 113 -25.12 19.26 8.31
CA TYR A 113 -23.91 18.90 7.59
C TYR A 113 -24.22 18.75 6.10
N TYR A 114 -23.26 19.14 5.25
CA TYR A 114 -23.29 18.97 3.80
C TYR A 114 -22.22 17.96 3.41
N VAL A 115 -22.60 16.72 3.18
CA VAL A 115 -21.68 15.57 3.14
C VAL A 115 -21.63 14.97 1.75
N CYS A 116 -20.43 14.79 1.19
CA CYS A 116 -20.21 13.89 0.08
C CYS A 116 -20.55 12.47 0.52
N ASP A 117 -21.21 11.70 -0.33
CA ASP A 117 -21.57 10.32 -0.02
C ASP A 117 -20.30 9.47 0.15
N ILE A 118 -20.12 8.85 1.33
CA ILE A 118 -18.96 7.98 1.59
C ILE A 118 -18.95 6.71 0.74
N TYR A 119 -20.06 6.32 0.12
CA TYR A 119 -20.16 5.23 -0.86
C TYR A 119 -20.01 5.71 -2.30
N ALA A 120 -19.69 6.99 -2.55
CA ALA A 120 -19.46 7.49 -3.90
C ALA A 120 -18.29 6.75 -4.57
N LYS A 121 -18.46 6.39 -5.83
CA LYS A 121 -17.42 5.75 -6.67
C LYS A 121 -16.72 6.73 -7.59
N SER A 122 -17.22 7.95 -7.66
CA SER A 122 -16.70 9.07 -8.41
C SER A 122 -17.18 10.38 -7.78
N ALA A 123 -16.37 11.41 -7.81
CA ALA A 123 -16.70 12.69 -7.17
C ALA A 123 -16.19 13.87 -7.98
N SER A 124 -16.66 15.08 -7.64
CA SER A 124 -16.04 16.33 -8.07
C SER A 124 -14.63 16.46 -7.53
N ALA A 125 -13.86 17.43 -8.01
CA ALA A 125 -12.57 17.77 -7.44
C ALA A 125 -12.67 17.89 -5.90
N ASP A 126 -11.61 17.42 -5.21
CA ASP A 126 -11.52 17.45 -3.74
C ASP A 126 -12.63 16.64 -3.01
N ALA A 127 -13.31 15.75 -3.71
CA ALA A 127 -14.45 14.96 -3.22
C ALA A 127 -15.51 15.84 -2.51
N ILE A 128 -15.79 17.05 -3.04
CA ILE A 128 -16.78 17.97 -2.49
C ILE A 128 -18.20 17.41 -2.64
N ALA A 129 -18.49 16.81 -3.79
CA ALA A 129 -19.78 16.17 -4.08
C ALA A 129 -19.61 14.88 -4.85
N ALA A 130 -20.43 13.89 -4.57
CA ALA A 130 -20.48 12.64 -5.31
C ALA A 130 -21.01 12.88 -6.73
N GLN A 131 -20.46 12.18 -7.72
CA GLN A 131 -20.91 12.26 -9.11
C GLN A 131 -22.05 11.28 -9.38
N ILE A 132 -23.06 11.73 -10.11
CA ILE A 132 -24.19 10.87 -10.54
C ILE A 132 -23.78 10.15 -11.82
N VAL A 133 -23.10 9.01 -11.65
CA VAL A 133 -22.58 8.21 -12.77
C VAL A 133 -22.47 6.73 -12.40
N ASP A 134 -22.79 5.85 -13.33
CA ASP A 134 -22.40 4.43 -13.26
C ASP A 134 -21.04 4.28 -13.94
N ILE A 135 -19.97 4.29 -13.15
CA ILE A 135 -18.59 4.26 -13.66
C ILE A 135 -18.26 2.98 -14.43
N ASN A 136 -19.05 1.93 -14.28
CA ASN A 136 -18.84 0.65 -14.96
C ASN A 136 -19.54 0.58 -16.33
N LYS A 137 -20.42 1.54 -16.63
CA LYS A 137 -21.12 1.68 -17.91
C LYS A 137 -20.74 2.94 -18.68
N ALA A 138 -20.25 3.96 -17.98
CA ALA A 138 -19.84 5.22 -18.59
C ALA A 138 -18.60 5.00 -19.48
N SER A 139 -18.75 5.21 -20.79
CA SER A 139 -17.67 5.00 -21.76
C SER A 139 -16.44 5.86 -21.49
N GLU A 140 -16.64 7.04 -20.91
CA GLU A 140 -15.59 7.98 -20.47
C GLU A 140 -14.79 7.50 -19.25
N ALA A 141 -15.24 6.46 -18.55
CA ALA A 141 -14.56 5.84 -17.41
C ALA A 141 -13.92 4.49 -17.72
N ILE A 142 -14.04 3.99 -18.96
CA ILE A 142 -13.56 2.67 -19.37
C ILE A 142 -12.35 2.81 -20.31
N PRO A 143 -11.16 2.35 -19.92
CA PRO A 143 -9.97 2.41 -20.75
C PRO A 143 -10.03 1.39 -21.89
N SER A 144 -9.32 1.69 -22.98
CA SER A 144 -9.01 0.67 -23.98
C SER A 144 -7.94 -0.27 -23.44
N SER A 145 -8.28 -1.55 -23.25
CA SER A 145 -7.36 -2.55 -22.72
C SER A 145 -7.51 -3.89 -23.45
N THR A 146 -6.41 -4.63 -23.51
CA THR A 146 -6.38 -6.00 -24.04
C THR A 146 -6.70 -7.05 -22.97
N THR A 147 -6.56 -6.72 -21.70
CA THR A 147 -6.76 -7.59 -20.53
C THR A 147 -8.04 -7.28 -19.77
N ASP A 148 -8.23 -6.03 -19.36
CA ASP A 148 -9.36 -5.60 -18.55
C ASP A 148 -10.55 -5.28 -19.47
N LYS A 149 -11.49 -6.21 -19.59
CA LYS A 149 -12.58 -6.17 -20.59
C LYS A 149 -13.91 -5.63 -20.06
N GLY A 150 -14.01 -5.38 -18.76
CA GLY A 150 -15.19 -4.87 -18.09
C GLY A 150 -14.92 -4.68 -16.61
N TYR A 151 -15.82 -4.01 -15.92
CA TYR A 151 -15.66 -3.63 -14.51
C TYR A 151 -16.98 -3.83 -13.76
N GLY A 152 -16.90 -3.94 -12.43
CA GLY A 152 -18.05 -4.00 -11.54
C GLY A 152 -18.64 -5.40 -11.31
N ASP A 153 -18.06 -6.42 -11.93
CA ASP A 153 -18.57 -7.80 -11.80
C ASP A 153 -17.41 -8.80 -11.67
N LYS A 154 -17.62 -9.82 -10.84
CA LYS A 154 -16.65 -10.90 -10.62
C LYS A 154 -16.27 -11.62 -11.92
N SER A 155 -17.18 -11.75 -12.85
CA SER A 155 -16.92 -12.43 -14.13
C SER A 155 -15.98 -11.66 -15.06
N THR A 156 -15.84 -10.36 -14.85
CA THR A 156 -14.93 -9.47 -15.61
C THR A 156 -13.64 -9.16 -14.87
N TYR A 157 -13.56 -9.51 -13.58
CA TYR A 157 -12.38 -9.27 -12.77
C TYR A 157 -11.14 -9.98 -13.36
N TYR A 158 -10.05 -9.23 -13.45
CA TYR A 158 -8.80 -9.72 -14.02
C TYR A 158 -7.65 -9.66 -13.01
N ASN A 159 -6.91 -10.75 -12.89
CA ASN A 159 -5.68 -10.84 -12.13
C ASN A 159 -4.65 -11.61 -12.97
N PRO A 160 -3.54 -10.99 -13.39
CA PRO A 160 -2.50 -11.66 -14.18
C PRO A 160 -1.72 -12.71 -13.37
N PHE A 161 -1.77 -12.67 -12.04
CA PHE A 161 -1.03 -13.57 -11.16
C PHE A 161 -1.95 -14.65 -10.58
N LYS A 162 -1.63 -15.92 -10.83
CA LYS A 162 -2.45 -17.08 -10.44
C LYS A 162 -1.65 -18.08 -9.60
N LYS A 163 -0.77 -17.57 -8.73
CA LYS A 163 0.10 -18.37 -7.87
C LYS A 163 -0.01 -17.90 -6.42
N GLY A 164 0.62 -18.63 -5.51
CA GLY A 164 0.62 -18.29 -4.08
C GLY A 164 1.59 -17.18 -3.71
N TYR A 165 1.48 -16.69 -2.49
CA TYR A 165 2.31 -15.61 -1.93
C TYR A 165 3.82 -15.85 -2.10
N THR A 166 4.30 -17.09 -1.92
CA THR A 166 5.73 -17.43 -2.00
C THR A 166 6.34 -17.27 -3.39
N ASP A 167 5.51 -17.26 -4.44
CA ASP A 167 5.92 -16.99 -5.81
C ASP A 167 5.96 -15.49 -6.14
N ALA A 168 5.42 -14.66 -5.27
CA ALA A 168 5.36 -13.22 -5.48
C ALA A 168 6.71 -12.55 -5.20
N VAL A 169 7.01 -11.54 -6.01
CA VAL A 169 8.03 -10.52 -5.77
C VAL A 169 7.32 -9.19 -5.89
N ILE A 170 7.13 -8.53 -4.75
CA ILE A 170 6.37 -7.28 -4.64
C ILE A 170 7.32 -6.09 -4.76
N TYR A 171 6.93 -5.11 -5.55
CA TYR A 171 7.68 -3.89 -5.81
C TYR A 171 6.88 -2.67 -5.40
N GLU A 172 7.32 -1.97 -4.36
CA GLU A 172 6.64 -0.79 -3.85
C GLU A 172 6.95 0.43 -4.71
N MET A 173 5.93 1.21 -5.05
CA MET A 173 6.10 2.44 -5.81
C MET A 173 5.09 3.54 -5.45
N HIS A 174 5.54 4.79 -5.56
CA HIS A 174 4.72 5.98 -5.44
C HIS A 174 4.56 6.66 -6.81
N ILE A 175 3.35 7.09 -7.15
CA ILE A 175 3.04 7.68 -8.47
C ILE A 175 3.96 8.85 -8.80
N THR A 176 4.13 9.78 -7.86
CA THR A 176 4.99 10.96 -8.09
C THR A 176 6.44 10.58 -8.27
N ASP A 177 6.98 9.70 -7.43
CA ASP A 177 8.41 9.34 -7.44
C ASP A 177 8.80 8.68 -8.77
N TRP A 178 7.96 7.78 -9.25
CA TRP A 178 8.20 7.01 -10.47
C TRP A 178 7.87 7.77 -11.75
N SER A 179 6.99 8.77 -11.70
CA SER A 179 6.73 9.62 -12.87
C SER A 179 7.94 10.45 -13.29
N TYR A 180 8.85 10.78 -12.35
CA TYR A 180 10.14 11.40 -12.67
C TYR A 180 11.04 10.53 -13.54
N ALA A 181 10.90 9.21 -13.46
CA ALA A 181 11.67 8.27 -14.27
C ALA A 181 11.28 8.29 -15.75
N GLU A 182 10.01 8.58 -16.05
CA GLU A 182 9.52 8.73 -17.42
C GLU A 182 10.02 10.03 -18.05
N ASP A 183 9.76 11.15 -17.39
CA ASP A 183 10.20 12.46 -17.85
C ASP A 183 10.28 13.46 -16.68
N SER A 184 11.49 13.83 -16.31
CA SER A 184 11.75 14.75 -15.20
C SER A 184 11.40 16.21 -15.48
N ASP A 185 11.17 16.56 -16.74
CA ASP A 185 11.00 17.95 -17.20
C ASP A 185 9.56 18.29 -17.55
N THR A 186 8.63 17.32 -17.45
CA THR A 186 7.21 17.56 -17.77
C THR A 186 6.45 18.23 -16.62
N LYS A 187 5.44 19.01 -17.02
CA LYS A 187 4.41 19.52 -16.12
C LYS A 187 3.49 18.41 -15.56
N ASP A 188 3.58 17.20 -16.10
CA ASP A 188 2.73 16.06 -15.76
C ASP A 188 3.46 15.05 -14.83
N VAL A 189 4.51 15.47 -14.13
CA VAL A 189 5.08 14.70 -13.01
C VAL A 189 4.01 14.50 -11.93
N GLY A 190 3.93 13.27 -11.40
CA GLY A 190 2.94 12.91 -10.38
C GLY A 190 1.56 12.56 -10.95
N LYS A 191 1.48 12.13 -12.22
CA LYS A 191 0.20 11.79 -12.87
C LYS A 191 0.12 10.31 -13.24
N TYR A 192 -1.09 9.73 -13.14
CA TYR A 192 -1.34 8.34 -13.53
C TYR A 192 -0.91 8.07 -14.97
N LEU A 193 -1.31 8.95 -15.91
CA LEU A 193 -1.02 8.76 -17.33
C LEU A 193 0.44 8.99 -17.69
N THR A 194 1.23 9.69 -16.87
CA THR A 194 2.68 9.81 -17.11
C THR A 194 3.34 8.44 -17.07
N ILE A 195 2.95 7.60 -16.11
CA ILE A 195 3.45 6.21 -16.01
C ILE A 195 2.75 5.32 -17.04
N ALA A 196 1.42 5.40 -17.16
CA ALA A 196 0.63 4.52 -18.03
C ALA A 196 0.98 4.65 -19.52
N ASN A 197 1.28 5.87 -19.98
CA ASN A 197 1.65 6.17 -21.37
C ASN A 197 3.16 6.21 -21.60
N GLY A 198 3.94 6.16 -20.52
CA GLY A 198 5.39 6.04 -20.58
C GLY A 198 5.82 4.60 -20.91
N THR A 199 7.10 4.44 -21.22
CA THR A 199 7.67 3.12 -21.52
C THR A 199 8.70 2.68 -20.50
N LYS A 200 9.45 3.62 -19.92
CA LYS A 200 10.62 3.31 -19.09
C LYS A 200 10.28 2.58 -17.80
N VAL A 201 9.20 2.98 -17.11
CA VAL A 201 8.80 2.38 -15.82
C VAL A 201 8.29 0.97 -16.04
N ILE A 202 7.35 0.77 -16.96
CA ILE A 202 6.78 -0.56 -17.23
C ILE A 202 7.84 -1.51 -17.79
N GLU A 203 8.71 -1.04 -18.69
CA GLU A 203 9.83 -1.85 -19.21
C GLU A 203 10.81 -2.22 -18.08
N HIS A 204 11.11 -1.30 -17.16
CA HIS A 204 11.97 -1.58 -16.01
C HIS A 204 11.37 -2.66 -15.11
N LEU A 205 10.09 -2.57 -14.76
CA LEU A 205 9.39 -3.57 -13.95
C LEU A 205 9.38 -4.96 -14.60
N LYS A 206 9.18 -5.02 -15.91
CA LYS A 206 9.28 -6.28 -16.69
C LYS A 206 10.71 -6.82 -16.67
N GLU A 207 11.69 -5.95 -16.87
CA GLU A 207 13.08 -6.34 -16.96
C GLU A 207 13.62 -6.88 -15.63
N ILE A 208 13.32 -6.22 -14.51
CA ILE A 208 13.74 -6.69 -13.17
C ILE A 208 13.01 -7.98 -12.79
N GLY A 209 11.83 -8.23 -13.36
CA GLY A 209 11.10 -9.49 -13.23
C GLY A 209 10.18 -9.57 -12.02
N VAL A 210 9.74 -8.44 -11.47
CA VAL A 210 8.74 -8.41 -10.39
C VAL A 210 7.38 -8.93 -10.87
N THR A 211 6.57 -9.39 -9.94
CA THR A 211 5.25 -9.98 -10.23
C THR A 211 4.10 -9.04 -9.84
N HIS A 212 4.33 -8.21 -8.84
CA HIS A 212 3.37 -7.26 -8.31
C HIS A 212 3.99 -5.89 -8.15
N VAL A 213 3.19 -4.87 -8.37
CA VAL A 213 3.46 -3.52 -7.92
C VAL A 213 2.51 -3.20 -6.77
N GLN A 214 3.04 -2.75 -5.62
CA GLN A 214 2.27 -2.11 -4.56
C GLN A 214 2.34 -0.60 -4.77
N ILE A 215 1.21 0.02 -5.07
CA ILE A 215 1.12 1.47 -5.25
C ILE A 215 0.73 2.11 -3.91
N LEU A 216 1.49 3.11 -3.44
CA LEU A 216 1.15 3.94 -2.29
C LEU A 216 -0.24 4.57 -2.47
N PRO A 217 -0.90 5.08 -1.41
CA PRO A 217 -2.31 5.43 -1.44
C PRO A 217 -2.75 6.23 -2.68
N VAL A 218 -3.81 5.77 -3.32
CA VAL A 218 -4.42 6.39 -4.52
C VAL A 218 -5.89 6.77 -4.33
N PHE A 219 -6.42 6.63 -3.11
CA PHE A 219 -7.72 7.21 -2.73
C PHE A 219 -7.55 8.72 -2.46
N GLU A 220 -8.65 9.45 -2.43
CA GLU A 220 -8.65 10.89 -2.15
C GLU A 220 -8.18 11.18 -0.72
N PHE A 221 -7.09 11.92 -0.59
CA PHE A 221 -6.50 12.31 0.69
C PHE A 221 -6.64 13.82 0.99
N ALA A 222 -6.12 14.28 2.14
CA ALA A 222 -6.50 15.59 2.69
C ALA A 222 -6.01 16.80 1.88
N GLU A 223 -4.91 16.71 1.16
CA GLU A 223 -4.43 17.81 0.34
C GLU A 223 -5.40 18.10 -0.80
N THR A 224 -5.64 19.39 -1.07
CA THR A 224 -6.50 19.78 -2.19
C THR A 224 -5.85 19.47 -3.54
N ASN A 225 -6.66 19.22 -4.56
CA ASN A 225 -6.18 18.90 -5.91
C ASN A 225 -5.31 20.00 -6.53
N THR A 226 -5.42 21.22 -6.04
CA THR A 226 -4.59 22.38 -6.44
C THR A 226 -3.28 22.48 -5.66
N ASN A 227 -3.13 21.74 -4.55
CA ASN A 227 -1.92 21.74 -3.75
C ASN A 227 -0.81 20.95 -4.46
N THR A 228 0.29 21.61 -4.77
CA THR A 228 1.46 21.02 -5.46
C THR A 228 2.51 20.45 -4.50
N LYS A 229 2.30 20.54 -3.18
CA LYS A 229 3.25 19.99 -2.20
C LYS A 229 3.24 18.46 -2.27
N TYR A 230 4.43 17.88 -2.18
CA TYR A 230 4.60 16.43 -2.14
C TYR A 230 3.94 15.83 -0.89
N ASN A 231 3.29 14.68 -1.05
CA ASN A 231 2.73 13.88 0.04
C ASN A 231 2.61 12.41 -0.40
N TRP A 232 2.81 11.45 0.52
CA TRP A 232 2.62 10.03 0.25
C TRP A 232 1.16 9.59 0.20
N GLY A 233 0.25 10.36 0.81
CA GLY A 233 -1.19 10.07 0.82
C GLY A 233 -1.74 9.33 2.04
N TYR A 234 -0.96 9.16 3.11
CA TYR A 234 -1.43 8.49 4.35
C TYR A 234 -2.27 9.39 5.26
N ASN A 235 -3.16 10.18 4.69
CA ASN A 235 -4.12 11.03 5.40
C ASN A 235 -5.48 11.04 4.68
N PRO A 236 -6.18 9.89 4.68
CA PRO A 236 -7.38 9.68 3.87
C PRO A 236 -8.50 10.65 4.21
N TYR A 237 -9.16 11.16 3.18
CA TYR A 237 -10.37 11.96 3.28
C TYR A 237 -11.59 11.21 2.77
N HIS A 238 -11.48 10.52 1.62
CA HIS A 238 -12.54 9.71 1.06
C HIS A 238 -11.98 8.38 0.53
N TYR A 239 -12.38 7.25 1.14
CA TYR A 239 -11.77 5.94 0.84
C TYR A 239 -12.13 5.36 -0.53
N ASN A 240 -13.20 5.83 -1.21
CA ASN A 240 -13.75 5.15 -2.39
C ASN A 240 -13.56 5.90 -3.72
N VAL A 241 -12.97 7.08 -3.72
CA VAL A 241 -12.73 7.84 -4.96
C VAL A 241 -11.23 8.00 -5.22
N PRO A 242 -10.78 7.95 -6.49
CA PRO A 242 -9.37 8.10 -6.81
C PRO A 242 -8.85 9.51 -6.50
N GLU A 243 -7.58 9.60 -6.11
CA GLU A 243 -6.90 10.84 -5.81
C GLU A 243 -6.81 11.75 -7.04
N GLY A 244 -7.45 12.92 -6.94
CA GLY A 244 -7.55 13.89 -8.03
C GLY A 244 -6.23 14.57 -8.37
N ARG A 245 -5.26 14.66 -7.44
CA ARG A 245 -3.93 15.23 -7.70
C ARG A 245 -3.11 14.43 -8.70
N TYR A 246 -3.38 13.13 -8.83
CA TYR A 246 -2.70 12.25 -9.78
C TYR A 246 -3.33 12.25 -11.18
N VAL A 247 -4.42 12.99 -11.38
CA VAL A 247 -5.06 13.17 -12.69
C VAL A 247 -4.27 14.18 -13.52
N THR A 248 -4.16 13.96 -14.82
CA THR A 248 -3.48 14.88 -15.74
C THR A 248 -4.06 16.28 -15.69
N THR A 249 -3.24 17.26 -16.04
CA THR A 249 -3.58 18.69 -15.92
C THR A 249 -4.94 19.00 -16.56
N GLY A 250 -5.81 19.68 -15.79
CA GLY A 250 -7.15 20.05 -16.23
C GLY A 250 -8.23 19.05 -15.81
N TYR A 251 -8.14 18.56 -14.55
CA TYR A 251 -9.20 17.75 -13.94
C TYR A 251 -10.59 18.28 -14.32
N LYS A 252 -11.36 17.45 -15.01
CA LYS A 252 -12.69 17.83 -15.51
C LYS A 252 -13.81 17.35 -14.58
N ASP A 253 -13.74 16.06 -14.22
CA ASP A 253 -14.71 15.42 -13.34
C ASP A 253 -14.15 14.08 -12.85
N GLY A 254 -14.89 13.41 -11.96
CA GLY A 254 -14.45 12.16 -11.36
C GLY A 254 -14.28 11.00 -12.34
N THR A 255 -15.02 10.98 -13.46
CA THR A 255 -14.85 9.92 -14.46
C THR A 255 -13.47 9.95 -15.11
N GLN A 256 -12.85 11.13 -15.22
CA GLN A 256 -11.46 11.25 -15.67
C GLN A 256 -10.49 10.58 -14.69
N ALA A 257 -10.67 10.80 -13.37
CA ALA A 257 -9.82 10.15 -12.37
C ALA A 257 -9.98 8.61 -12.41
N VAL A 258 -11.22 8.13 -12.54
CA VAL A 258 -11.52 6.71 -12.73
C VAL A 258 -10.81 6.15 -13.96
N LEU A 259 -10.97 6.80 -15.11
CA LEU A 259 -10.35 6.39 -16.37
C LEU A 259 -8.83 6.30 -16.28
N GLU A 260 -8.19 7.34 -15.71
CA GLU A 260 -6.73 7.43 -15.68
C GLU A 260 -6.11 6.38 -14.75
N LEU A 261 -6.71 6.14 -13.57
CA LEU A 261 -6.25 5.09 -12.66
C LEU A 261 -6.48 3.69 -13.28
N ARG A 262 -7.66 3.43 -13.84
CA ARG A 262 -7.94 2.18 -14.58
C ARG A 262 -6.97 1.97 -15.74
N THR A 263 -6.59 3.03 -16.45
CA THR A 263 -5.62 2.96 -17.55
C THR A 263 -4.25 2.52 -17.04
N LEU A 264 -3.79 3.07 -15.93
CA LEU A 264 -2.52 2.66 -15.31
C LEU A 264 -2.54 1.17 -14.93
N ILE A 265 -3.58 0.74 -14.22
CA ILE A 265 -3.73 -0.66 -13.80
C ILE A 265 -3.76 -1.59 -15.02
N ALA A 266 -4.57 -1.27 -16.02
CA ALA A 266 -4.67 -2.06 -17.25
C ALA A 266 -3.34 -2.17 -18.00
N LYS A 267 -2.52 -1.11 -18.02
CA LYS A 267 -1.18 -1.14 -18.64
C LYS A 267 -0.20 -2.04 -17.87
N LEU A 268 -0.27 -2.07 -16.55
CA LEU A 268 0.50 -3.00 -15.73
C LEU A 268 0.03 -4.44 -15.96
N HIS A 269 -1.26 -4.68 -16.04
CA HIS A 269 -1.84 -5.99 -16.37
C HIS A 269 -1.44 -6.48 -17.77
N GLU A 270 -1.43 -5.61 -18.77
CA GLU A 270 -0.94 -5.93 -20.13
C GLU A 270 0.54 -6.33 -20.12
N ALA A 271 1.30 -5.84 -19.14
CA ALA A 271 2.68 -6.24 -18.91
C ALA A 271 2.84 -7.54 -18.09
N GLY A 272 1.73 -8.15 -17.64
CA GLY A 272 1.70 -9.34 -16.80
C GLY A 272 2.04 -9.07 -15.32
N ILE A 273 1.85 -7.84 -14.86
CA ILE A 273 2.15 -7.37 -13.50
C ILE A 273 0.84 -7.13 -12.76
N ALA A 274 0.65 -7.80 -11.63
CA ALA A 274 -0.47 -7.57 -10.74
C ALA A 274 -0.29 -6.26 -9.95
N VAL A 275 -1.39 -5.64 -9.52
CA VAL A 275 -1.37 -4.36 -8.84
C VAL A 275 -2.02 -4.48 -7.46
N ASN A 276 -1.26 -4.18 -6.42
CA ASN A 276 -1.74 -4.09 -5.05
C ASN A 276 -1.91 -2.63 -4.64
N MET A 277 -2.95 -2.33 -3.90
CA MET A 277 -3.22 -1.00 -3.36
C MET A 277 -2.79 -0.90 -1.90
N ASP A 278 -2.13 0.18 -1.55
CA ASP A 278 -1.90 0.54 -0.16
C ASP A 278 -3.14 1.23 0.41
N VAL A 279 -3.71 0.67 1.48
CA VAL A 279 -4.97 1.13 2.08
C VAL A 279 -4.78 1.54 3.54
N VAL A 280 -5.44 2.63 3.93
CA VAL A 280 -5.25 3.30 5.23
C VAL A 280 -6.56 3.33 6.01
N TYR A 281 -7.14 2.16 6.30
CA TYR A 281 -8.40 2.06 7.06
C TYR A 281 -8.22 2.19 8.57
N ASN A 282 -7.05 2.60 9.03
CA ASN A 282 -6.76 2.78 10.46
C ASN A 282 -7.14 4.17 10.98
N HIS A 283 -7.19 5.21 10.14
CA HIS A 283 -7.55 6.58 10.51
C HIS A 283 -8.07 7.38 9.33
N THR A 284 -8.59 8.58 9.60
CA THR A 284 -8.91 9.60 8.59
C THR A 284 -8.15 10.90 8.88
N SER A 285 -8.08 11.77 7.88
CA SER A 285 -7.38 13.05 7.99
C SER A 285 -7.97 14.01 9.02
N GLY A 286 -9.24 13.87 9.37
CA GLY A 286 -9.95 14.72 10.34
C GLY A 286 -11.03 13.95 11.10
N THR A 287 -11.62 14.58 12.11
CA THR A 287 -12.71 14.06 12.93
C THR A 287 -13.81 15.11 13.09
N GLY A 288 -14.96 14.73 13.65
CA GLY A 288 -16.10 15.63 13.84
C GLY A 288 -16.56 16.21 12.50
N ALA A 289 -16.85 17.49 12.47
CA ALA A 289 -17.30 18.18 11.26
C ALA A 289 -16.24 18.25 10.12
N TYR A 290 -15.00 17.84 10.37
CA TYR A 290 -13.92 17.75 9.37
C TYR A 290 -13.77 16.34 8.78
N SER A 291 -14.69 15.44 9.11
CA SER A 291 -14.75 14.07 8.59
C SER A 291 -16.09 13.82 7.92
N LEU A 292 -16.09 13.25 6.73
CA LEU A 292 -17.31 12.78 6.05
C LEU A 292 -18.04 11.74 6.89
N TYR A 293 -17.29 10.88 7.57
CA TYR A 293 -17.80 9.76 8.36
C TYR A 293 -18.50 10.21 9.64
N ASP A 294 -17.87 11.11 10.41
CA ASP A 294 -18.47 11.70 11.62
C ASP A 294 -19.63 12.64 11.29
N SER A 295 -19.56 13.34 10.16
CA SER A 295 -20.65 14.21 9.71
C SER A 295 -21.88 13.41 9.31
N GLN A 296 -21.70 12.20 8.79
CA GLN A 296 -22.78 11.29 8.45
C GLN A 296 -23.34 10.61 9.70
N VAL A 297 -22.48 10.01 10.53
CA VAL A 297 -22.90 9.31 11.76
C VAL A 297 -21.93 9.66 12.90
N PRO A 298 -22.22 10.71 13.67
CA PRO A 298 -21.33 11.19 14.72
C PRO A 298 -20.85 10.09 15.66
N SER A 299 -19.54 10.02 15.86
CA SER A 299 -18.84 9.12 16.78
C SER A 299 -18.99 7.62 16.50
N TYR A 300 -19.57 7.21 15.38
CA TYR A 300 -19.75 5.79 15.08
C TYR A 300 -18.52 5.14 14.44
N PHE A 301 -17.89 5.84 13.50
CA PHE A 301 -16.77 5.30 12.74
C PHE A 301 -15.45 5.23 13.52
N TYR A 302 -15.37 5.89 14.67
CA TYR A 302 -14.13 6.01 15.43
C TYR A 302 -14.19 5.31 16.78
N ARG A 303 -13.04 4.80 17.24
CA ARG A 303 -12.88 4.37 18.63
C ARG A 303 -12.76 5.59 19.52
N LEU A 304 -13.49 5.57 20.60
CA LEU A 304 -13.45 6.59 21.63
C LEU A 304 -13.06 5.94 22.97
N ASP A 305 -12.35 6.69 23.80
CA ASP A 305 -12.08 6.30 25.17
C ASP A 305 -13.33 6.41 26.06
N GLU A 306 -13.24 5.99 27.32
CA GLU A 306 -14.35 6.03 28.28
C GLU A 306 -14.87 7.45 28.55
N THR A 307 -14.09 8.48 28.23
CA THR A 307 -14.44 9.90 28.41
C THR A 307 -15.01 10.52 27.13
N GLY A 308 -15.00 9.78 26.01
CA GLY A 308 -15.53 10.21 24.70
C GLY A 308 -14.50 10.91 23.81
N ASN A 309 -13.21 10.84 24.14
CA ASN A 309 -12.15 11.34 23.26
C ASN A 309 -11.79 10.30 22.19
N TYR A 310 -11.35 10.76 21.04
CA TYR A 310 -10.86 9.88 19.97
C TYR A 310 -9.61 9.12 20.41
N SER A 311 -9.63 7.79 20.26
CA SER A 311 -8.43 6.95 20.37
C SER A 311 -7.41 7.35 19.31
N ASN A 312 -6.13 7.22 19.63
CA ASN A 312 -5.02 7.58 18.74
C ASN A 312 -4.07 6.40 18.48
N GLY A 313 -4.62 5.22 18.24
CA GLY A 313 -3.84 4.03 17.89
C GLY A 313 -3.06 4.17 16.59
N SER A 314 -3.52 5.01 15.66
CA SER A 314 -2.79 5.33 14.44
C SER A 314 -1.58 6.25 14.66
N GLY A 315 -1.54 7.00 15.76
CA GLY A 315 -0.57 8.10 15.94
C GLY A 315 -0.91 9.38 15.14
N CYS A 316 -2.02 9.37 14.37
CA CYS A 316 -2.43 10.46 13.47
C CYS A 316 -3.61 11.29 14.00
N GLY A 317 -3.99 11.10 15.27
CA GLY A 317 -5.02 11.90 15.97
C GLY A 317 -6.39 11.23 16.07
N ASN A 318 -6.60 10.11 15.40
CA ASN A 318 -7.83 9.31 15.51
C ASN A 318 -7.57 7.85 15.13
N GLU A 319 -8.56 7.00 15.36
CA GLU A 319 -8.51 5.58 15.05
C GLU A 319 -9.89 5.08 14.63
N ILE A 320 -9.99 4.42 13.49
CA ILE A 320 -11.22 3.81 12.98
C ILE A 320 -11.61 2.61 13.83
N ASP A 321 -12.89 2.49 14.16
CA ASP A 321 -13.46 1.36 14.91
C ASP A 321 -13.87 0.22 13.97
N SER A 322 -12.88 -0.58 13.58
CA SER A 322 -13.09 -1.72 12.68
C SER A 322 -13.99 -2.82 13.25
N GLU A 323 -14.30 -2.78 14.57
CA GLU A 323 -15.16 -3.75 15.25
C GLU A 323 -16.64 -3.35 15.18
N ALA A 324 -16.94 -2.06 14.93
CA ALA A 324 -18.29 -1.60 14.71
C ALA A 324 -18.85 -2.18 13.40
N LYS A 325 -20.03 -2.83 13.47
CA LYS A 325 -20.57 -3.61 12.36
C LYS A 325 -20.61 -2.84 11.04
N MET A 326 -21.20 -1.64 11.02
CA MET A 326 -21.32 -0.85 9.78
C MET A 326 -19.97 -0.32 9.28
N VAL A 327 -18.96 -0.19 10.14
CA VAL A 327 -17.60 0.18 9.74
C VAL A 327 -16.91 -1.00 9.08
N LYS A 328 -17.01 -2.19 9.67
CA LYS A 328 -16.47 -3.43 9.08
C LYS A 328 -17.07 -3.69 7.69
N GLU A 329 -18.41 -3.63 7.58
CA GLU A 329 -19.09 -3.78 6.29
C GLU A 329 -18.63 -2.72 5.27
N TYR A 330 -18.52 -1.45 5.70
CA TYR A 330 -18.02 -0.39 4.84
C TYR A 330 -16.60 -0.65 4.32
N ILE A 331 -15.68 -1.14 5.18
CA ILE A 331 -14.31 -1.47 4.77
C ILE A 331 -14.33 -2.61 3.74
N ILE A 332 -15.13 -3.65 3.97
CA ILE A 332 -15.27 -4.78 3.03
C ILE A 332 -15.85 -4.30 1.69
N ASP A 333 -16.89 -3.49 1.71
CA ASP A 333 -17.51 -2.93 0.50
C ASP A 333 -16.54 -2.04 -0.28
N SER A 334 -15.76 -1.22 0.44
CA SER A 334 -14.71 -0.39 -0.15
C SER A 334 -13.63 -1.23 -0.83
N LEU A 335 -13.17 -2.30 -0.21
CA LEU A 335 -12.17 -3.21 -0.79
C LEU A 335 -12.73 -3.98 -2.00
N LYS A 336 -13.99 -4.46 -1.94
CA LYS A 336 -14.68 -5.07 -3.09
C LYS A 336 -14.82 -4.06 -4.23
N HIS A 337 -15.13 -2.79 -3.93
CA HIS A 337 -15.16 -1.73 -4.92
C HIS A 337 -13.80 -1.57 -5.63
N TRP A 338 -12.69 -1.42 -4.89
CA TRP A 338 -11.35 -1.33 -5.48
C TRP A 338 -10.97 -2.58 -6.27
N MET A 339 -11.40 -3.75 -5.81
CA MET A 339 -11.16 -5.01 -6.51
C MET A 339 -11.99 -5.13 -7.79
N LEU A 340 -13.30 -4.95 -7.73
CA LEU A 340 -14.20 -5.19 -8.87
C LEU A 340 -14.26 -4.01 -9.85
N ASP A 341 -14.21 -2.78 -9.34
CA ASP A 341 -14.36 -1.60 -10.17
C ASP A 341 -13.00 -1.07 -10.71
N TYR A 342 -11.85 -1.55 -10.19
CA TYR A 342 -10.52 -1.14 -10.67
C TYR A 342 -9.58 -2.31 -10.98
N HIS A 343 -9.92 -3.52 -10.58
CA HIS A 343 -9.10 -4.73 -10.72
C HIS A 343 -7.79 -4.72 -9.92
N PHE A 344 -7.76 -4.07 -8.74
CA PHE A 344 -6.66 -4.29 -7.82
C PHE A 344 -6.59 -5.77 -7.40
N ASN A 345 -5.37 -6.32 -7.32
CA ASN A 345 -5.11 -7.75 -7.13
C ASN A 345 -4.62 -8.07 -5.71
N GLY A 346 -4.53 -7.08 -4.86
CA GLY A 346 -4.17 -7.22 -3.46
C GLY A 346 -4.22 -5.90 -2.71
N PHE A 347 -4.10 -5.99 -1.38
CA PHE A 347 -4.18 -4.85 -0.49
C PHE A 347 -3.13 -4.94 0.61
N ARG A 348 -2.34 -3.87 0.76
CA ARG A 348 -1.45 -3.65 1.89
C ARG A 348 -2.15 -2.74 2.89
N PHE A 349 -2.32 -3.22 4.11
CA PHE A 349 -2.95 -2.46 5.19
C PHE A 349 -1.90 -1.69 5.99
N ASP A 350 -1.94 -0.38 5.87
CA ASP A 350 -1.21 0.53 6.74
C ASP A 350 -1.66 0.31 8.18
N LEU A 351 -0.71 0.25 9.14
CA LEU A 351 -0.97 0.01 10.54
C LEU A 351 -2.07 -1.06 10.79
N MET A 352 -1.94 -2.22 10.15
CA MET A 352 -2.90 -3.34 10.25
C MET A 352 -3.20 -3.70 11.71
N GLY A 353 -2.26 -3.44 12.63
CA GLY A 353 -2.44 -3.64 14.06
C GLY A 353 -3.56 -2.81 14.68
N CYS A 354 -4.04 -1.75 14.03
CA CYS A 354 -5.20 -0.96 14.45
C CYS A 354 -6.54 -1.60 14.08
N LEU A 355 -6.56 -2.60 13.19
CA LEU A 355 -7.75 -3.36 12.86
C LEU A 355 -7.81 -4.62 13.72
N SER A 356 -9.02 -5.05 14.09
CA SER A 356 -9.16 -6.31 14.84
C SER A 356 -8.80 -7.50 13.96
N LYS A 357 -8.28 -8.54 14.59
CA LYS A 357 -7.99 -9.82 13.95
C LYS A 357 -9.21 -10.42 13.27
N GLU A 358 -10.38 -10.30 13.91
CA GLU A 358 -11.64 -10.76 13.36
C GLU A 358 -11.99 -10.01 12.08
N THR A 359 -11.91 -8.67 12.09
CA THR A 359 -12.15 -7.86 10.90
C THR A 359 -11.20 -8.24 9.76
N MET A 360 -9.92 -8.44 10.03
CA MET A 360 -8.96 -8.87 9.01
C MET A 360 -9.26 -10.26 8.46
N THR A 361 -9.82 -11.16 9.27
CA THR A 361 -10.27 -12.48 8.82
C THR A 361 -11.48 -12.37 7.89
N ASP A 362 -12.49 -11.57 8.30
CA ASP A 362 -13.70 -11.34 7.50
C ASP A 362 -13.36 -10.68 6.15
N ILE A 363 -12.42 -9.73 6.14
CA ILE A 363 -11.89 -9.11 4.92
C ILE A 363 -11.23 -10.17 4.02
N TYR A 364 -10.33 -10.99 4.58
CA TYR A 364 -9.64 -12.03 3.82
C TYR A 364 -10.65 -12.98 3.16
N ASP A 365 -11.62 -13.47 3.91
CA ASP A 365 -12.63 -14.40 3.42
C ASP A 365 -13.48 -13.77 2.31
N ALA A 366 -13.97 -12.53 2.52
CA ALA A 366 -14.81 -11.83 1.56
C ALA A 366 -14.10 -11.55 0.21
N LEU A 367 -12.80 -11.22 0.24
CA LEU A 367 -12.04 -10.97 -0.98
C LEU A 367 -11.65 -12.27 -1.70
N HIS A 368 -11.35 -13.33 -0.93
CA HIS A 368 -11.02 -14.64 -1.51
C HIS A 368 -12.22 -15.35 -2.13
N GLU A 369 -13.45 -14.98 -1.77
CA GLU A 369 -14.65 -15.37 -2.52
C GLU A 369 -14.65 -14.84 -3.95
N ILE A 370 -14.01 -13.69 -4.21
CA ILE A 370 -13.90 -13.09 -5.55
C ILE A 370 -12.73 -13.72 -6.32
N ASP A 371 -11.52 -13.69 -5.76
CA ASP A 371 -10.34 -14.35 -6.34
C ASP A 371 -9.48 -15.00 -5.26
N PRO A 372 -9.28 -16.34 -5.29
CA PRO A 372 -8.45 -17.02 -4.30
C PRO A 372 -6.96 -16.65 -4.35
N ASN A 373 -6.53 -15.86 -5.33
CA ASN A 373 -5.14 -15.38 -5.45
C ASN A 373 -4.97 -13.92 -5.03
N VAL A 374 -6.02 -13.25 -4.54
CA VAL A 374 -5.90 -11.88 -4.05
C VAL A 374 -4.94 -11.84 -2.85
N MET A 375 -4.03 -10.88 -2.83
CA MET A 375 -3.08 -10.74 -1.72
C MET A 375 -3.63 -9.79 -0.65
N VAL A 376 -3.65 -10.23 0.60
CA VAL A 376 -4.02 -9.44 1.78
C VAL A 376 -2.86 -9.46 2.77
N TYR A 377 -2.25 -8.33 3.05
CA TYR A 377 -1.11 -8.23 3.97
C TYR A 377 -1.00 -6.82 4.55
N GLY A 378 -0.19 -6.62 5.56
CA GLY A 378 -0.03 -5.29 6.13
C GLY A 378 1.00 -5.21 7.23
N GLU A 379 1.06 -4.03 7.85
CA GLU A 379 1.93 -3.75 8.98
C GLU A 379 1.32 -4.26 10.29
N PRO A 380 1.95 -5.23 10.94
CA PRO A 380 1.38 -5.89 12.12
C PRO A 380 1.65 -5.11 13.42
N TRP A 381 1.55 -3.78 13.40
CA TRP A 381 1.75 -2.88 14.54
C TRP A 381 0.79 -1.69 14.49
N THR A 382 0.83 -0.87 15.54
CA THR A 382 0.10 0.40 15.67
C THR A 382 1.07 1.56 15.67
N GLY A 383 0.60 2.76 15.29
CA GLY A 383 1.39 4.00 15.37
C GLY A 383 1.42 4.63 16.75
N GLY A 384 0.47 4.26 17.62
CA GLY A 384 0.32 4.76 18.99
C GLY A 384 -0.38 3.75 19.90
N THR A 385 -0.91 4.21 21.03
CA THR A 385 -1.71 3.36 21.92
C THR A 385 -3.09 3.18 21.35
N SER A 386 -3.40 1.97 20.90
CA SER A 386 -4.70 1.58 20.36
C SER A 386 -5.62 1.01 21.43
N LEU A 387 -6.92 1.25 21.26
CA LEU A 387 -7.99 0.63 22.06
C LEU A 387 -8.59 -0.59 21.36
N VAL A 388 -8.04 -1.04 20.23
CA VAL A 388 -8.51 -2.23 19.51
C VAL A 388 -8.44 -3.47 20.41
N VAL A 389 -9.52 -4.26 20.41
CA VAL A 389 -9.50 -5.57 21.07
C VAL A 389 -8.95 -6.60 20.09
N ASN A 390 -7.90 -7.33 20.48
CA ASN A 390 -7.24 -8.32 19.61
C ASN A 390 -6.81 -7.74 18.24
N GLY A 391 -6.06 -6.66 18.25
CA GLY A 391 -5.51 -6.08 17.01
C GLY A 391 -4.67 -7.08 16.21
N ALA A 392 -4.66 -6.90 14.89
CA ALA A 392 -3.92 -7.75 13.94
C ALA A 392 -2.40 -7.52 14.01
N SER A 393 -1.83 -7.62 15.22
CA SER A 393 -0.42 -7.42 15.54
C SER A 393 0.44 -8.65 15.23
N GLN A 394 1.77 -8.52 15.32
CA GLN A 394 2.71 -9.65 15.20
C GLN A 394 2.36 -10.82 16.14
N ALA A 395 1.97 -10.52 17.38
CA ALA A 395 1.61 -11.54 18.36
C ALA A 395 0.29 -12.26 18.04
N ALA A 396 -0.66 -11.57 17.42
CA ALA A 396 -1.97 -12.12 17.03
C ALA A 396 -1.96 -12.79 15.65
N ALA A 397 -0.88 -12.65 14.92
CA ALA A 397 -0.76 -13.01 13.51
C ALA A 397 -1.06 -14.47 13.18
N SER A 398 -0.77 -15.41 14.09
CA SER A 398 -1.03 -16.86 13.88
C SER A 398 -2.52 -17.21 13.76
N GLY A 399 -3.40 -16.29 14.09
CA GLY A 399 -4.83 -16.53 14.06
C GLY A 399 -5.59 -15.71 13.02
N ILE A 400 -4.90 -14.95 12.16
CA ILE A 400 -5.51 -14.31 11.00
C ILE A 400 -5.35 -15.27 9.83
N ALA A 401 -6.44 -15.88 9.39
CA ALA A 401 -6.39 -16.78 8.26
C ALA A 401 -5.89 -16.03 7.01
N GLY A 402 -4.74 -16.48 6.46
CA GLY A 402 -4.27 -16.07 5.15
C GLY A 402 -3.72 -14.65 4.96
N ALA A 403 -3.86 -13.73 5.92
CA ALA A 403 -3.26 -12.41 5.78
C ALA A 403 -1.77 -12.39 6.09
N GLY A 404 -0.96 -11.86 5.16
CA GLY A 404 0.48 -11.69 5.32
C GLY A 404 0.86 -10.51 6.22
N ALA A 405 2.10 -10.47 6.68
CA ALA A 405 2.63 -9.31 7.40
C ALA A 405 4.11 -9.09 7.15
N PHE A 406 4.49 -7.83 7.17
CA PHE A 406 5.88 -7.41 7.13
C PHE A 406 6.69 -8.00 8.28
N ASP A 407 7.85 -8.57 7.97
CA ASP A 407 8.75 -9.20 8.92
C ASP A 407 9.83 -8.21 9.38
N ASP A 408 9.53 -7.46 10.44
CA ASP A 408 10.47 -6.50 11.02
C ASP A 408 11.64 -7.17 11.75
N ASP A 409 11.49 -8.38 12.28
CA ASP A 409 12.58 -9.10 12.94
C ASP A 409 13.71 -9.42 11.94
N PHE A 410 13.36 -9.92 10.76
CA PHE A 410 14.35 -10.23 9.72
C PHE A 410 14.95 -8.95 9.11
N ARG A 411 14.14 -7.92 8.83
CA ARG A 411 14.59 -6.60 8.41
C ARG A 411 15.67 -6.06 9.37
N ASP A 412 15.35 -6.02 10.67
CA ASP A 412 16.20 -5.47 11.69
C ASP A 412 17.47 -6.32 11.91
N ALA A 413 17.37 -7.64 11.78
CA ALA A 413 18.55 -8.51 11.79
C ALA A 413 19.50 -8.21 10.64
N ILE A 414 18.98 -7.95 9.41
CA ILE A 414 19.81 -7.69 8.23
C ILE A 414 20.46 -6.31 8.28
N LYS A 415 19.66 -5.23 8.39
CA LYS A 415 20.12 -3.84 8.24
C LYS A 415 20.19 -3.03 9.53
N GLY A 416 19.76 -3.61 10.65
CA GLY A 416 19.64 -2.91 11.94
C GLY A 416 18.32 -2.16 12.09
N ALA A 417 17.81 -2.13 13.32
CA ALA A 417 16.55 -1.50 13.65
C ALA A 417 16.52 0.00 13.33
N GLU A 418 15.34 0.47 12.93
CA GLU A 418 15.04 1.87 12.67
C GLU A 418 14.40 2.53 13.90
N PHE A 419 13.53 1.80 14.60
CA PHE A 419 12.85 2.30 15.78
C PHE A 419 13.67 2.04 17.06
N GLY A 420 13.63 2.98 18.00
CA GLY A 420 14.43 2.91 19.23
C GLY A 420 15.90 3.32 19.05
N GLY A 421 16.20 4.09 18.01
CA GLY A 421 17.51 4.63 17.65
C GLY A 421 18.15 3.90 16.48
N PHE A 422 19.12 4.56 15.85
CA PHE A 422 19.86 4.02 14.72
C PHE A 422 20.75 2.85 15.17
N LYS A 423 20.45 1.65 14.70
CA LYS A 423 21.23 0.43 14.98
C LYS A 423 21.79 -0.15 13.69
N GLN A 424 22.90 -0.87 13.83
CA GLN A 424 23.50 -1.65 12.74
C GLN A 424 23.01 -3.12 12.82
N GLY A 425 22.96 -3.80 11.68
CA GLY A 425 22.60 -5.20 11.57
C GLY A 425 23.73 -6.06 10.98
N GLN A 426 23.36 -7.26 10.57
CA GLN A 426 24.27 -8.30 10.07
C GLN A 426 25.19 -7.79 8.98
N VAL A 427 24.67 -7.11 7.95
CA VAL A 427 25.48 -6.67 6.82
C VAL A 427 26.48 -5.55 7.18
N GLN A 428 26.24 -4.82 8.27
CA GLN A 428 27.15 -3.79 8.77
C GLN A 428 28.17 -4.33 9.79
N GLY A 429 28.01 -5.57 10.28
CA GLY A 429 28.92 -6.21 11.22
C GLY A 429 28.39 -6.36 12.66
N THR A 430 27.13 -6.03 12.90
CA THR A 430 26.45 -6.34 14.17
C THR A 430 25.64 -7.62 13.99
N PHE A 431 26.17 -8.73 14.47
CA PHE A 431 25.66 -10.04 14.14
C PHE A 431 24.50 -10.46 15.03
N ASN A 432 23.41 -10.90 14.38
CA ASN A 432 22.25 -11.55 14.98
C ASN A 432 21.94 -12.86 14.22
N ASP A 433 22.83 -13.83 14.34
CA ASP A 433 22.77 -15.08 13.57
C ASP A 433 21.47 -15.87 13.79
N THR A 434 20.85 -15.75 14.96
CA THR A 434 19.59 -16.45 15.27
C THR A 434 18.43 -15.92 14.45
N ASP A 435 18.24 -14.59 14.39
CA ASP A 435 17.14 -13.99 13.62
C ASP A 435 17.41 -14.11 12.12
N ILE A 436 18.68 -14.07 11.68
CA ILE A 436 19.05 -14.37 10.29
C ILE A 436 18.64 -15.81 9.90
N GLN A 437 18.96 -16.80 10.75
CA GLN A 437 18.56 -18.19 10.48
C GLN A 437 17.04 -18.33 10.44
N ASN A 438 16.33 -17.73 11.40
CA ASN A 438 14.88 -17.77 11.46
C ASN A 438 14.27 -17.14 10.20
N GLY A 439 14.70 -15.95 9.80
CA GLY A 439 14.22 -15.28 8.60
C GLY A 439 14.49 -16.09 7.33
N LEU A 440 15.71 -16.62 7.15
CA LEU A 440 16.02 -17.50 6.00
C LEU A 440 15.07 -18.71 5.88
N MET A 441 14.65 -19.27 7.00
CA MET A 441 13.69 -20.38 7.04
C MET A 441 12.23 -19.92 7.00
N GLY A 442 11.94 -18.63 6.86
CA GLY A 442 10.60 -18.08 6.98
C GLY A 442 10.02 -18.17 8.40
N LYS A 443 10.85 -18.34 9.41
CA LYS A 443 10.48 -18.45 10.83
C LYS A 443 10.93 -17.20 11.55
N THR A 444 10.02 -16.40 12.01
CA THR A 444 10.37 -15.18 12.76
C THR A 444 10.19 -15.40 14.27
N GLY A 445 11.07 -14.82 15.09
CA GLY A 445 11.09 -15.06 16.52
C GLY A 445 9.82 -14.58 17.23
N LYS A 446 9.28 -13.45 16.81
CA LYS A 446 8.04 -12.86 17.33
C LYS A 446 6.83 -13.22 16.49
N ASN A 447 7.04 -13.56 15.22
CA ASN A 447 6.01 -13.82 14.26
C ASN A 447 5.68 -15.32 14.22
N LYS A 448 4.69 -15.74 14.96
CA LYS A 448 4.21 -17.12 14.99
C LYS A 448 3.45 -17.56 13.74
N ARG A 449 3.49 -16.78 12.65
CA ARG A 449 2.76 -17.07 11.40
C ARG A 449 3.16 -18.38 10.77
N ASN A 450 4.38 -18.82 11.00
CA ASN A 450 4.85 -20.13 10.54
C ASN A 450 4.16 -21.33 11.22
N GLU A 451 3.56 -21.11 12.38
CA GLU A 451 2.76 -22.14 13.05
C GLU A 451 1.54 -22.54 12.20
N THR A 452 1.08 -21.66 11.29
CA THR A 452 0.00 -21.95 10.33
C THR A 452 0.45 -22.83 9.16
N GLY A 453 1.76 -23.02 8.99
CA GLY A 453 2.34 -23.80 7.89
C GLY A 453 2.38 -23.08 6.54
N ASN A 454 1.94 -21.82 6.44
CA ASN A 454 2.03 -21.01 5.23
C ASN A 454 3.19 -20.01 5.34
N LEU A 455 4.33 -20.36 4.77
CA LEU A 455 5.54 -19.53 4.78
C LEU A 455 5.34 -18.18 4.06
N GLY A 456 4.48 -18.13 3.05
CA GLY A 456 4.21 -16.93 2.26
C GLY A 456 3.60 -15.77 3.06
N LEU A 457 3.10 -16.04 4.27
CA LEU A 457 2.56 -14.98 5.12
C LEU A 457 3.63 -14.12 5.79
N ALA A 458 4.91 -14.50 5.74
CA ALA A 458 6.04 -13.66 6.13
C ALA A 458 6.54 -12.87 4.92
N LEU A 459 6.36 -11.53 4.94
CA LEU A 459 6.88 -10.64 3.90
C LEU A 459 8.26 -10.15 4.30
N HIS A 460 9.26 -10.62 3.59
CA HIS A 460 10.66 -10.30 3.82
C HIS A 460 11.08 -9.07 3.02
N TYR A 461 11.63 -8.09 3.70
CA TYR A 461 12.06 -6.82 3.16
C TYR A 461 13.22 -6.23 3.96
N VAL A 462 13.91 -5.28 3.41
CA VAL A 462 14.92 -4.47 4.10
C VAL A 462 14.68 -2.97 3.94
N GLU A 463 13.84 -2.59 2.98
CA GLU A 463 13.48 -1.20 2.69
C GLU A 463 12.01 -1.12 2.28
N CYS A 464 11.31 -0.09 2.74
CA CYS A 464 10.02 0.38 2.24
C CYS A 464 10.06 1.90 2.12
N HIS A 465 8.93 2.54 1.82
CA HIS A 465 8.86 4.01 1.72
C HIS A 465 9.23 4.71 3.04
N ASP A 466 8.91 4.09 4.19
CA ASP A 466 9.27 4.60 5.53
C ASP A 466 10.77 4.47 5.83
N ASN A 467 11.24 5.34 6.72
CA ASN A 467 12.62 5.37 7.24
C ASN A 467 13.68 5.61 6.14
N TYR A 468 14.93 5.27 6.43
CA TYR A 468 16.04 5.39 5.47
C TYR A 468 15.90 4.40 4.31
N THR A 469 16.31 4.79 3.11
CA THR A 469 16.62 3.80 2.07
C THR A 469 17.75 2.89 2.54
N LEU A 470 17.86 1.68 1.99
CA LEU A 470 18.95 0.77 2.34
C LEU A 470 20.31 1.44 2.08
N PHE A 471 20.48 2.09 0.93
CA PHE A 471 21.70 2.85 0.62
C PHE A 471 21.98 3.93 1.67
N ASP A 472 21.00 4.77 2.02
CA ASP A 472 21.19 5.84 3.01
C ASP A 472 21.59 5.27 4.38
N LYS A 473 20.91 4.21 4.84
CA LYS A 473 21.23 3.50 6.08
C LYS A 473 22.66 2.97 6.11
N LEU A 474 23.07 2.29 5.04
CA LEU A 474 24.41 1.72 4.93
C LEU A 474 25.50 2.80 4.80
N ALA A 475 25.23 3.87 4.06
CA ALA A 475 26.16 5.00 3.92
C ALA A 475 26.36 5.75 5.24
N ILE A 476 25.29 6.02 5.97
CA ILE A 476 25.34 6.65 7.30
C ILE A 476 26.13 5.77 8.28
N SER A 477 25.87 4.45 8.26
CA SER A 477 26.60 3.47 9.07
C SER A 477 28.10 3.43 8.71
N TYR A 478 28.46 3.47 7.42
CA TYR A 478 29.85 3.51 6.97
C TYR A 478 30.59 4.75 7.49
N LEU A 479 29.90 5.89 7.61
CA LEU A 479 30.47 7.12 8.19
C LEU A 479 30.58 7.09 9.73
N ASP A 480 30.22 5.97 10.37
CA ASP A 480 30.14 5.83 11.83
C ASP A 480 29.25 6.90 12.49
N LYS A 481 28.08 7.14 11.86
CA LYS A 481 27.09 8.13 12.31
C LYS A 481 25.73 7.47 12.57
N THR A 482 24.87 8.20 13.25
CA THR A 482 23.47 7.82 13.49
C THR A 482 22.48 8.62 12.65
N SER A 483 22.95 9.70 12.03
CA SER A 483 22.21 10.50 11.03
C SER A 483 23.21 11.27 10.17
N GLU A 484 22.87 11.47 8.93
CA GLU A 484 23.60 12.30 7.97
C GLU A 484 22.67 12.67 6.82
N SER A 485 22.90 13.80 6.16
CA SER A 485 22.05 14.28 5.08
C SER A 485 22.85 14.85 3.91
N GLY A 486 22.21 15.05 2.77
CA GLY A 486 22.79 15.62 1.57
C GLY A 486 23.34 14.57 0.61
N ASP A 487 24.45 14.85 -0.08
CA ASP A 487 25.03 13.92 -1.05
C ASP A 487 25.88 12.85 -0.34
N LEU A 488 25.22 11.75 0.03
CA LEU A 488 25.87 10.64 0.73
C LEU A 488 26.89 9.92 -0.15
N PHE A 489 26.71 9.86 -1.48
CA PHE A 489 27.70 9.26 -2.39
C PHE A 489 29.05 9.98 -2.30
N ASN A 490 29.03 11.30 -2.33
CA ASN A 490 30.24 12.08 -2.17
C ASN A 490 30.86 11.94 -0.77
N LYS A 491 30.02 11.84 0.26
CA LYS A 491 30.51 11.73 1.66
C LYS A 491 31.21 10.43 1.95
N ILE A 492 30.72 9.30 1.42
CA ILE A 492 31.37 7.99 1.61
C ILE A 492 32.57 7.78 0.68
N GLY A 493 32.64 8.49 -0.45
CA GLY A 493 33.70 8.35 -1.47
C GLY A 493 33.71 6.95 -2.11
N ASP A 494 34.73 6.70 -2.96
CA ASP A 494 34.81 5.46 -3.73
C ASP A 494 34.96 4.21 -2.84
N ALA A 495 35.77 4.27 -1.79
CA ALA A 495 35.96 3.15 -0.87
C ALA A 495 34.67 2.80 -0.11
N GLY A 496 33.96 3.83 0.36
CA GLY A 496 32.66 3.63 1.00
C GLY A 496 31.62 3.07 0.05
N LEU A 497 31.61 3.53 -1.21
CA LEU A 497 30.69 3.01 -2.22
C LEU A 497 30.93 1.51 -2.50
N VAL A 498 32.18 1.06 -2.54
CA VAL A 498 32.51 -0.37 -2.69
C VAL A 498 31.94 -1.18 -1.52
N ALA A 499 32.15 -0.69 -0.27
CA ALA A 499 31.67 -1.37 0.92
C ALA A 499 30.12 -1.42 0.98
N VAL A 500 29.46 -0.29 0.73
CA VAL A 500 28.01 -0.18 0.74
C VAL A 500 27.38 -1.08 -0.32
N LYS A 501 27.92 -1.12 -1.54
CA LYS A 501 27.46 -2.02 -2.61
C LYS A 501 27.58 -3.50 -2.25
N ALA A 502 28.63 -3.91 -1.56
CA ALA A 502 28.78 -5.29 -1.08
C ALA A 502 27.71 -5.64 -0.02
N GLN A 503 27.49 -4.74 0.94
CA GLN A 503 26.45 -4.90 1.98
C GLN A 503 25.05 -4.93 1.38
N ASP A 504 24.75 -4.08 0.41
CA ASP A 504 23.45 -4.01 -0.29
C ASP A 504 23.14 -5.32 -1.04
N LYS A 505 24.09 -5.82 -1.83
CA LYS A 505 23.98 -7.11 -2.53
C LYS A 505 23.77 -8.28 -1.55
N LEU A 506 24.46 -8.27 -0.41
CA LEU A 506 24.29 -9.30 0.62
C LEU A 506 22.90 -9.22 1.25
N ALA A 507 22.40 -7.99 1.51
CA ALA A 507 21.05 -7.79 2.02
C ALA A 507 19.98 -8.30 1.02
N ALA A 508 20.16 -8.01 -0.27
CA ALA A 508 19.30 -8.55 -1.33
C ALA A 508 19.30 -10.09 -1.36
N ALA A 509 20.48 -10.71 -1.20
CA ALA A 509 20.59 -12.16 -1.19
C ALA A 509 19.82 -12.79 -0.02
N TYR A 510 19.86 -12.18 1.18
CA TYR A 510 19.02 -12.64 2.30
C TYR A 510 17.53 -12.63 1.94
N ILE A 511 17.04 -11.57 1.28
CA ILE A 511 15.61 -11.45 0.93
C ILE A 511 15.20 -12.45 -0.16
N PHE A 512 15.94 -12.50 -1.28
CA PHE A 512 15.50 -13.29 -2.42
C PHE A 512 15.80 -14.79 -2.31
N LEU A 513 16.71 -15.22 -1.45
CA LEU A 513 17.03 -16.62 -1.23
C LEU A 513 16.34 -17.23 -0.01
N SER A 514 15.63 -16.43 0.80
CA SER A 514 14.86 -16.91 1.96
C SER A 514 13.54 -17.56 1.57
N GLN A 515 12.93 -18.27 2.52
CA GLN A 515 11.53 -18.68 2.46
C GLN A 515 10.62 -17.48 2.73
N GLY A 516 9.36 -17.54 2.29
CA GLY A 516 8.41 -16.41 2.45
C GLY A 516 8.19 -15.62 1.18
N THR A 517 7.57 -14.47 1.28
CA THR A 517 7.29 -13.54 0.17
C THR A 517 8.37 -12.46 0.11
N ALA A 518 8.91 -12.19 -1.07
CA ALA A 518 9.93 -11.16 -1.24
C ALA A 518 9.32 -9.80 -1.58
N PHE A 519 9.82 -8.76 -0.92
CA PHE A 519 9.38 -7.37 -1.12
C PHE A 519 10.60 -6.45 -1.24
N ILE A 520 10.54 -5.48 -2.15
CA ILE A 520 11.53 -4.41 -2.31
C ILE A 520 10.85 -3.06 -2.52
N ASN A 521 11.47 -2.01 -1.99
CA ASN A 521 11.10 -0.65 -2.35
C ASN A 521 11.72 -0.27 -3.71
N GLY A 522 10.94 0.39 -4.53
CA GLY A 522 11.38 0.75 -5.88
C GLY A 522 12.60 1.66 -5.89
N GLY A 523 13.63 1.21 -6.61
CA GLY A 523 14.93 1.87 -6.70
C GLY A 523 16.00 1.31 -5.75
N GLN A 524 15.63 0.48 -4.79
CA GLN A 524 16.58 -0.22 -3.90
C GLN A 524 17.65 -0.96 -4.73
N GLU A 525 17.26 -1.58 -5.82
CA GLU A 525 18.11 -2.38 -6.71
C GLU A 525 19.15 -1.57 -7.51
N PHE A 526 19.12 -0.25 -7.40
CA PHE A 526 20.15 0.62 -8.00
C PHE A 526 20.56 1.77 -7.07
N LEU A 527 20.53 1.53 -5.75
CA LEU A 527 21.01 2.44 -4.70
C LEU A 527 20.25 3.77 -4.64
N ARG A 528 18.91 3.72 -4.70
CA ARG A 528 18.06 4.90 -4.46
C ARG A 528 18.46 5.58 -3.15
N THR A 529 18.50 6.91 -3.16
CA THR A 529 18.75 7.73 -1.98
C THR A 529 17.63 8.75 -1.76
N LYS A 530 17.21 8.94 -0.53
CA LYS A 530 16.42 10.08 -0.06
C LYS A 530 17.31 11.14 0.61
N ARG A 531 18.61 11.10 0.30
CA ARG A 531 19.62 12.03 0.82
C ARG A 531 19.73 12.04 2.34
N GLY A 532 19.55 10.87 2.97
CA GLY A 532 19.56 10.71 4.41
C GLY A 532 18.32 11.29 5.12
N ASN A 533 17.22 11.48 4.41
CA ASN A 533 15.94 11.86 5.01
C ASN A 533 15.14 10.60 5.35
N GLU A 534 14.99 10.30 6.64
CA GLU A 534 14.25 9.13 7.10
C GLU A 534 12.74 9.30 6.99
N ASN A 535 12.22 10.53 7.14
CA ASN A 535 10.80 10.83 7.14
C ASN A 535 10.46 11.85 6.03
N SER A 536 10.38 11.37 4.81
CA SER A 536 10.28 12.21 3.61
C SER A 536 8.86 12.39 3.08
N TYR A 537 7.82 12.00 3.85
CA TYR A 537 6.41 11.94 3.39
C TYR A 537 5.85 13.25 2.82
N ASN A 538 6.35 14.39 3.28
CA ASN A 538 5.88 15.73 2.87
C ASN A 538 7.02 16.68 2.48
N THR A 539 8.19 16.15 2.14
CA THR A 539 9.36 17.00 1.83
C THR A 539 9.29 17.55 0.41
N SER A 540 9.93 16.90 -0.53
CA SER A 540 9.90 17.35 -1.92
C SER A 540 9.96 16.15 -2.84
N GLY A 541 9.27 16.24 -3.97
CA GLY A 541 9.34 15.23 -5.01
C GLY A 541 10.77 15.00 -5.49
N VAL A 542 11.63 16.03 -5.47
CA VAL A 542 13.05 15.91 -5.85
C VAL A 542 13.84 15.04 -4.85
N THR A 543 13.48 15.05 -3.56
CA THR A 543 14.09 14.17 -2.56
C THR A 543 13.72 12.72 -2.80
N ASN A 544 12.47 12.48 -3.19
CA ASN A 544 11.90 11.15 -3.35
C ASN A 544 12.00 10.56 -4.78
N LYS A 545 12.36 11.38 -5.76
CA LYS A 545 12.36 10.99 -7.18
C LYS A 545 13.20 9.75 -7.48
N ILE A 546 12.73 8.97 -8.42
CA ILE A 546 13.47 7.88 -9.02
C ILE A 546 14.32 8.41 -10.18
N ASP A 547 15.59 8.04 -10.19
CA ASP A 547 16.55 8.36 -11.25
C ASP A 547 17.05 7.07 -11.90
N LEU A 548 16.47 6.68 -13.02
CA LEU A 548 16.83 5.47 -13.74
C LEU A 548 18.26 5.49 -14.32
N SER A 549 18.96 6.64 -14.34
CA SER A 549 20.37 6.68 -14.72
C SER A 549 21.25 5.87 -13.74
N PHE A 550 20.81 5.73 -12.49
CA PHE A 550 21.48 4.92 -11.48
C PHE A 550 21.51 3.43 -11.83
N LYS A 551 20.50 2.93 -12.54
CA LYS A 551 20.45 1.56 -13.06
C LYS A 551 21.68 1.25 -13.94
N THR A 552 22.08 2.18 -14.81
CA THR A 552 23.30 2.04 -15.63
C THR A 552 24.55 2.28 -14.81
N LYS A 553 24.56 3.32 -13.98
CA LYS A 553 25.71 3.70 -13.16
C LYS A 553 26.11 2.63 -12.15
N TYR A 554 25.13 1.96 -11.54
CA TYR A 554 25.30 0.91 -10.55
C TYR A 554 24.80 -0.46 -11.07
N SER A 555 25.08 -0.72 -12.33
CA SER A 555 24.59 -1.92 -13.04
C SER A 555 25.04 -3.23 -12.40
N ASP A 556 26.12 -3.25 -11.65
CA ASP A 556 26.57 -4.43 -10.90
C ASP A 556 25.63 -4.76 -9.73
N VAL A 557 25.03 -3.75 -9.05
CA VAL A 557 24.01 -3.95 -8.03
C VAL A 557 22.72 -4.39 -8.70
N TYR A 558 22.24 -3.62 -9.69
CA TYR A 558 21.03 -3.92 -10.44
C TYR A 558 21.01 -5.35 -11.01
N ASN A 559 22.09 -5.76 -11.64
CA ASN A 559 22.20 -7.11 -12.21
C ASN A 559 22.17 -8.20 -11.13
N THR A 560 22.73 -7.95 -9.94
CA THR A 560 22.66 -8.89 -8.82
C THR A 560 21.21 -9.09 -8.38
N TYR A 561 20.42 -8.02 -8.18
CA TYR A 561 18.99 -8.11 -7.86
C TYR A 561 18.22 -8.85 -8.94
N LYS A 562 18.38 -8.47 -10.20
CA LYS A 562 17.74 -9.12 -11.34
C LYS A 562 18.06 -10.62 -11.40
N GLY A 563 19.33 -11.01 -11.19
CA GLY A 563 19.75 -12.40 -11.17
C GLY A 563 19.17 -13.18 -9.98
N LEU A 564 19.11 -12.59 -8.79
CA LEU A 564 18.49 -13.19 -7.61
C LEU A 564 16.98 -13.42 -7.80
N ILE A 565 16.27 -12.42 -8.33
CA ILE A 565 14.84 -12.53 -8.66
C ILE A 565 14.61 -13.64 -9.70
N ALA A 566 15.43 -13.68 -10.75
CA ALA A 566 15.34 -14.72 -11.78
C ALA A 566 15.59 -16.11 -11.20
N LEU A 567 16.60 -16.26 -10.33
CA LEU A 567 16.89 -17.54 -9.65
C LEU A 567 15.72 -17.99 -8.77
N ARG A 568 15.17 -17.10 -7.95
CA ARG A 568 14.01 -17.39 -7.10
C ARG A 568 12.81 -17.83 -7.93
N LYS A 569 12.46 -17.10 -8.98
CA LYS A 569 11.31 -17.41 -9.86
C LYS A 569 11.47 -18.72 -10.61
N ALA A 570 12.71 -19.09 -10.95
CA ALA A 570 13.01 -20.38 -11.60
C ALA A 570 12.98 -21.56 -10.64
N ASN A 571 13.07 -21.32 -9.32
CA ASN A 571 13.17 -22.36 -8.29
C ASN A 571 12.27 -22.03 -7.08
N PRO A 572 10.95 -21.82 -7.27
CA PRO A 572 10.05 -21.39 -6.20
C PRO A 572 9.92 -22.41 -5.06
N GLU A 573 10.10 -23.70 -5.35
CA GLU A 573 10.09 -24.77 -4.35
C GLU A 573 11.34 -24.76 -3.46
N ALA A 574 12.45 -24.21 -3.94
CA ALA A 574 13.66 -24.04 -3.15
C ALA A 574 13.64 -22.72 -2.37
N PHE A 575 13.27 -21.63 -3.06
CA PHE A 575 13.27 -20.27 -2.50
C PHE A 575 11.83 -19.76 -2.42
N GLY A 576 11.25 -19.72 -1.24
CA GLY A 576 9.88 -19.26 -0.99
C GLY A 576 9.03 -20.23 -0.19
N SER A 577 8.94 -21.50 -0.55
CA SER A 577 7.97 -22.44 0.03
C SER A 577 8.56 -23.72 0.64
N ASN A 578 9.88 -23.84 0.75
CA ASN A 578 10.53 -25.04 1.28
C ASN A 578 10.48 -25.09 2.82
N LYS A 579 9.61 -25.94 3.36
CA LYS A 579 9.47 -26.16 4.82
C LYS A 579 10.65 -26.91 5.44
N ASP A 580 11.45 -27.63 4.63
CA ASP A 580 12.59 -28.43 5.06
C ASP A 580 13.92 -27.65 4.97
N ALA A 581 13.87 -26.36 4.61
CA ALA A 581 15.02 -25.49 4.57
C ALA A 581 15.70 -25.41 5.95
N LYS A 582 17.05 -25.41 5.95
CA LYS A 582 17.86 -25.37 7.17
C LYS A 582 18.92 -24.28 7.08
N ALA A 583 19.04 -23.50 8.14
CA ALA A 583 20.08 -22.51 8.29
C ALA A 583 20.91 -22.79 9.55
N GLU A 584 22.22 -22.72 9.44
CA GLU A 584 23.18 -23.04 10.50
C GLU A 584 24.26 -21.96 10.55
N THR A 585 24.67 -21.52 11.76
CA THR A 585 25.84 -20.66 11.94
C THR A 585 27.10 -21.51 11.80
N VAL A 586 27.95 -21.20 10.81
CA VAL A 586 29.28 -21.80 10.64
C VAL A 586 30.28 -21.16 11.62
N SER A 587 30.25 -19.84 11.67
CA SER A 587 30.92 -18.98 12.63
C SER A 587 30.14 -17.69 12.76
N THR A 588 30.38 -16.90 13.80
CA THR A 588 29.68 -15.61 14.00
C THR A 588 29.73 -14.76 12.72
N GLY A 589 28.56 -14.38 12.21
CA GLY A 589 28.40 -13.62 10.98
C GLY A 589 28.50 -14.46 9.68
N VAL A 590 28.63 -15.80 9.77
CA VAL A 590 28.67 -16.69 8.61
C VAL A 590 27.57 -17.75 8.71
N THR A 591 26.63 -17.72 7.78
CA THR A 591 25.48 -18.62 7.75
C THR A 591 25.57 -19.59 6.56
N LYS A 592 25.39 -20.87 6.84
CA LYS A 592 25.18 -21.92 5.84
C LYS A 592 23.69 -22.21 5.75
N TYR A 593 23.13 -22.15 4.54
CA TYR A 593 21.71 -22.33 4.29
C TYR A 593 21.48 -23.37 3.20
N THR A 594 20.74 -24.42 3.55
CA THR A 594 20.42 -25.53 2.64
C THR A 594 18.92 -25.53 2.32
N THR A 595 18.59 -25.53 1.04
CA THR A 595 17.20 -25.53 0.58
C THR A 595 17.08 -26.26 -0.77
N GLY A 596 16.28 -27.32 -0.82
CA GLY A 596 16.16 -28.17 -2.02
C GLY A 596 17.53 -28.66 -2.49
N ASP A 597 17.86 -28.42 -3.74
CA ASP A 597 19.15 -28.77 -4.34
C ASP A 597 20.23 -27.70 -4.15
N PHE A 598 19.93 -26.65 -3.39
CA PHE A 598 20.85 -25.52 -3.20
C PHE A 598 21.50 -25.51 -1.82
N LEU A 599 22.74 -25.04 -1.80
CA LEU A 599 23.49 -24.65 -0.61
C LEU A 599 23.97 -23.21 -0.80
N VAL A 600 23.64 -22.34 0.14
CA VAL A 600 24.08 -20.94 0.12
C VAL A 600 24.95 -20.69 1.36
N TYR A 601 26.08 -20.04 1.16
CA TYR A 601 26.86 -19.45 2.23
C TYR A 601 26.71 -17.94 2.17
N PHE A 602 26.33 -17.35 3.29
CA PHE A 602 26.30 -15.90 3.49
C PHE A 602 27.44 -15.53 4.44
N ASN A 603 28.31 -14.62 4.05
CA ASN A 603 29.41 -14.12 4.86
C ASN A 603 29.26 -12.63 5.10
N ALA A 604 28.83 -12.26 6.28
CA ALA A 604 28.68 -10.87 6.72
C ALA A 604 29.93 -10.33 7.44
N THR A 605 31.02 -11.10 7.50
CA THR A 605 32.29 -10.66 8.12
C THR A 605 33.14 -9.85 7.14
N ASP A 606 34.23 -9.27 7.64
CA ASP A 606 35.17 -8.48 6.84
C ASP A 606 36.34 -9.31 6.27
N LYS A 607 36.23 -10.64 6.31
CA LYS A 607 37.26 -11.58 5.81
C LYS A 607 36.63 -12.69 5.00
N ALA A 608 37.37 -13.21 4.03
CA ALA A 608 36.98 -14.43 3.34
C ALA A 608 36.99 -15.63 4.33
N VAL A 609 36.08 -16.57 4.11
CA VAL A 609 35.92 -17.75 4.96
C VAL A 609 35.90 -19.00 4.07
N ASP A 610 36.62 -20.04 4.50
CA ASP A 610 36.63 -21.33 3.81
C ASP A 610 35.25 -22.00 3.88
N ILE A 611 34.84 -22.62 2.78
CA ILE A 611 33.54 -23.30 2.68
C ILE A 611 33.69 -24.76 2.26
N THR A 612 32.70 -25.56 2.62
CA THR A 612 32.65 -26.98 2.21
C THR A 612 31.63 -27.12 1.07
N THR A 613 32.09 -27.69 -0.05
CA THR A 613 31.28 -27.87 -1.27
C THR A 613 30.93 -29.33 -1.56
N THR A 614 31.22 -30.23 -0.63
CA THR A 614 30.97 -31.68 -0.79
C THR A 614 29.51 -31.97 -1.09
N GLY A 615 29.27 -32.75 -2.16
CA GLY A 615 27.92 -33.14 -2.60
C GLY A 615 27.25 -32.13 -3.54
N TYR A 616 27.95 -31.04 -3.91
CA TYR A 616 27.52 -30.06 -4.91
C TYR A 616 28.45 -30.08 -6.11
N THR A 617 27.92 -29.85 -7.30
CA THR A 617 28.66 -30.00 -8.56
C THR A 617 28.78 -28.71 -9.33
N LYS A 618 27.98 -27.68 -8.97
CA LYS A 618 27.90 -26.40 -9.68
C LYS A 618 27.90 -25.23 -8.72
N ALA A 619 28.52 -24.13 -9.14
CA ALA A 619 28.33 -22.81 -8.57
C ALA A 619 27.36 -22.00 -9.44
N VAL A 620 26.47 -21.19 -8.81
CA VAL A 620 25.50 -20.34 -9.51
C VAL A 620 25.90 -18.88 -9.33
N ASP A 621 26.20 -18.22 -10.45
CA ASP A 621 26.49 -16.77 -10.49
C ASP A 621 25.24 -16.00 -10.93
N VAL A 622 24.81 -15.03 -10.13
CA VAL A 622 23.66 -14.15 -10.36
C VAL A 622 24.07 -12.72 -10.74
N SER A 623 25.37 -12.40 -10.74
CA SER A 623 25.90 -11.04 -10.87
C SER A 623 25.69 -10.39 -12.25
N ARG A 624 25.26 -11.16 -13.25
CA ARG A 624 25.06 -10.71 -14.64
C ARG A 624 23.59 -10.52 -15.01
N GLY A 625 22.67 -10.54 -14.04
CA GLY A 625 21.24 -10.37 -14.26
C GLY A 625 20.50 -11.62 -14.74
N THR A 626 21.23 -12.68 -15.10
CA THR A 626 20.69 -14.00 -15.41
C THR A 626 21.54 -15.03 -14.70
N PRO A 627 20.95 -15.99 -13.96
CA PRO A 627 21.70 -17.05 -13.29
C PRO A 627 22.48 -17.89 -14.31
N THR A 628 23.77 -18.12 -14.04
CA THR A 628 24.62 -18.99 -14.84
C THR A 628 25.29 -20.04 -13.95
N GLU A 629 25.46 -21.25 -14.45
CA GLU A 629 26.06 -22.36 -13.72
C GLU A 629 27.51 -22.61 -14.20
N SER A 630 28.39 -22.88 -13.25
CA SER A 630 29.79 -23.24 -13.48
C SER A 630 30.17 -24.51 -12.70
N ALA A 631 30.91 -25.42 -13.33
CA ALA A 631 31.48 -26.59 -12.66
C ALA A 631 32.65 -26.27 -11.74
N THR A 632 33.20 -25.06 -11.80
CA THR A 632 34.26 -24.60 -10.90
C THR A 632 33.64 -24.15 -9.60
N LEU A 633 33.88 -24.91 -8.53
CA LEU A 633 33.39 -24.60 -7.19
C LEU A 633 34.38 -23.68 -6.45
N PRO A 634 33.89 -22.63 -5.78
CA PRO A 634 34.74 -21.78 -4.94
C PRO A 634 35.18 -22.54 -3.67
N ALA A 635 36.40 -22.24 -3.20
CA ALA A 635 36.88 -22.76 -1.92
C ALA A 635 36.53 -21.86 -0.74
N THR A 636 36.21 -20.60 -1.02
CA THR A 636 35.90 -19.57 -0.01
C THR A 636 34.65 -18.78 -0.39
N VAL A 637 34.03 -18.14 0.59
CA VAL A 637 33.10 -17.04 0.39
C VAL A 637 33.77 -15.76 0.84
N ASP A 638 33.81 -14.75 -0.04
CA ASP A 638 34.47 -13.46 0.21
C ASP A 638 33.79 -12.66 1.33
N ALA A 639 34.48 -11.65 1.84
CA ALA A 639 33.93 -10.69 2.80
C ALA A 639 32.68 -9.99 2.26
N LYS A 640 31.65 -9.80 3.10
CA LYS A 640 30.39 -9.14 2.74
C LYS A 640 29.78 -9.69 1.44
N SER A 641 29.74 -11.02 1.31
CA SER A 641 29.33 -11.69 0.07
C SER A 641 28.55 -12.99 0.35
N PHE A 642 28.14 -13.63 -0.72
CA PHE A 642 27.47 -14.93 -0.68
C PHE A 642 27.92 -15.81 -1.84
N VAL A 643 27.77 -17.12 -1.65
CA VAL A 643 28.04 -18.14 -2.66
C VAL A 643 26.84 -19.07 -2.75
N ILE A 644 26.40 -19.36 -3.96
CA ILE A 644 25.31 -20.28 -4.24
C ILE A 644 25.86 -21.52 -4.94
N LEU A 645 25.61 -22.69 -4.37
CA LEU A 645 26.00 -24.00 -4.91
C LEU A 645 24.74 -24.81 -5.23
N LYS A 646 24.84 -25.66 -6.26
CA LYS A 646 23.75 -26.54 -6.72
C LYS A 646 24.26 -27.96 -6.91
N LYS A 647 23.45 -28.96 -6.59
CA LYS A 647 23.75 -30.40 -6.82
C LYS A 647 23.94 -30.75 -8.27
#